data_73c656d07d4c50f7c691889977e66d4d
#
_entry.id   73c656d07d4c50f7c691889977e66d4d
#
_cell.length_a   1.000
_cell.length_b   1.000
_cell.length_c   1.000
_cell.angle_alpha   90.00
_cell.angle_beta   90.00
_cell.angle_gamma   90.00
#
_symmetry.space_group_name_H-M   'P 1'
#
loop_
_entity.id
_entity.type
_entity.pdbx_description
1 polymer ?
#
loop_
_entity_poly.entity_id
_entity_poly.type
_entity_poly.pdbx_seq_one_letter_code
_entity_poly.pdbx_strand_id
1 'polypeptide(L)'
;MNDKKFLIFSLLAIVLLGIGVYANSLDGAFLWDDQHLIVENPLIKNVANALKLFEGNILAGHGEESHAYRPLQMLTYMADYRLWRLDPRGYHVVSLLWHILAALCVFGLAYRLSADRLLALFAALLFVSHPVHTEAVSYISGRSDPMAAVFLLAAFIAYIDRRPGRSIVLTAVGALAYAAALLSREASLVLPLLLLAYHLTFKEKIDENRFLSLIVITGLYILGRAVAVQDLLSDPANTMTFAQRLSGFFAALTRYAALLVRPAHLHMEYGLPRLPFTDPRVLGGIVLLSALVFLAGATVRRKKTVSFSIQWFLIALLPVSNLFPVNAVLAEHWLYLPSIGFFMIVAGSLSAFWERRVLRPVAFAALAVLLAASSLLTGAQNACWKEPEAFYERTLRYAPGSIRATVNLANIYKEKGRAEEAVVLYNKVLAQRPDHAMALSNLANIYRDQGRGEEAEALYGQAQEAEPDYALSYNNQGNVYEDSGRHEEAILMYKKAIEVNPQYAGSYYNLGNVYQNMGRLEEALTWYEEAVRLDPDFAQTYNNLGNAYKKLDDVAKALAAYEKAIEIDPAFVEAYNNLGTAYLRLGRHAEAVASLKKAIDLAPDYAVAYVNLAVVSYDAKDFDAAIRYADEAQRLGGAPHPGFLELLEPHRKKEPQRIVIPAR
;
A
#
# COMPACT_ATOMS: atom_id res chain seq x y z
N MET A 1 33.00 22.97 19.31
CA MET A 1 31.55 23.02 19.65
C MET A 1 31.32 22.19 20.89
N ASN A 2 30.62 22.73 21.92
CA ASN A 2 30.28 22.00 23.14
C ASN A 2 29.42 20.76 22.78
N ASP A 3 29.51 19.70 23.60
CA ASP A 3 28.84 18.41 23.35
C ASP A 3 27.34 18.52 23.10
N LYS A 4 26.64 19.34 23.88
CA LYS A 4 25.21 19.61 23.67
C LYS A 4 24.93 20.30 22.33
N LYS A 5 25.73 21.27 21.94
CA LYS A 5 25.55 21.99 20.67
C LYS A 5 25.82 21.08 19.48
N PHE A 6 26.82 20.19 19.59
CA PHE A 6 27.10 19.21 18.54
C PHE A 6 25.96 18.20 18.38
N LEU A 7 25.42 17.69 19.50
CA LEU A 7 24.30 16.76 19.47
C LEU A 7 23.08 17.40 18.81
N ILE A 8 22.68 18.61 19.26
CA ILE A 8 21.52 19.32 18.70
C ILE A 8 21.73 19.57 17.19
N PHE A 9 22.91 20.05 16.79
CA PHE A 9 23.24 20.24 15.38
C PHE A 9 23.13 18.93 14.57
N SER A 10 23.66 17.82 15.11
CA SER A 10 23.60 16.52 14.43
C SER A 10 22.18 16.02 14.24
N LEU A 11 21.35 16.12 15.29
CA LEU A 11 19.95 15.70 15.21
C LEU A 11 19.18 16.55 14.19
N LEU A 12 19.35 17.87 14.22
CA LEU A 12 18.72 18.78 13.25
C LEU A 12 19.20 18.52 11.81
N ALA A 13 20.50 18.30 11.62
CA ALA A 13 21.05 18.02 10.28
C ALA A 13 20.47 16.73 9.69
N ILE A 14 20.33 15.65 10.47
CA ILE A 14 19.73 14.39 10.03
C ILE A 14 18.25 14.59 9.67
N VAL A 15 17.49 15.28 10.53
CA VAL A 15 16.05 15.52 10.31
C VAL A 15 15.83 16.38 9.07
N LEU A 16 16.54 17.49 8.95
CA LEU A 16 16.38 18.42 7.82
C LEU A 16 16.81 17.78 6.49
N LEU A 17 17.90 17.02 6.50
CA LEU A 17 18.33 16.28 5.30
C LEU A 17 17.30 15.23 4.91
N GLY A 18 16.78 14.44 5.85
CA GLY A 18 15.75 13.44 5.58
C GLY A 18 14.48 14.05 4.99
N ILE A 19 13.97 15.13 5.60
CA ILE A 19 12.82 15.87 5.06
C ILE A 19 13.12 16.39 3.64
N GLY A 20 14.26 17.04 3.44
CA GLY A 20 14.59 17.65 2.15
C GLY A 20 14.75 16.63 1.03
N VAL A 21 15.35 15.47 1.32
CA VAL A 21 15.60 14.42 0.31
C VAL A 21 14.33 13.68 -0.09
N TYR A 22 13.38 13.49 0.84
CA TYR A 22 12.13 12.75 0.60
C TYR A 22 10.89 13.66 0.44
N ALA A 23 11.04 14.99 0.43
CA ALA A 23 9.90 15.90 0.30
C ALA A 23 9.03 15.62 -0.94
N ASN A 24 9.65 15.21 -2.04
CA ASN A 24 8.96 14.91 -3.30
C ASN A 24 8.31 13.51 -3.34
N SER A 25 8.51 12.65 -2.35
CA SER A 25 7.81 11.37 -2.24
C SER A 25 6.43 11.50 -1.59
N LEU A 26 6.14 12.64 -0.95
CA LEU A 26 4.88 12.84 -0.21
C LEU A 26 3.63 12.88 -1.11
N ASP A 27 3.79 13.20 -2.39
CA ASP A 27 2.72 13.19 -3.38
C ASP A 27 2.61 11.86 -4.14
N GLY A 28 3.21 10.78 -3.64
CA GLY A 28 3.14 9.45 -4.25
C GLY A 28 1.74 8.84 -4.16
N ALA A 29 1.41 7.95 -5.11
CA ALA A 29 0.19 7.16 -5.10
C ALA A 29 0.39 5.83 -4.33
N PHE A 30 -0.71 5.12 -4.05
CA PHE A 30 -0.65 3.73 -3.65
C PHE A 30 -0.18 2.86 -4.83
N LEU A 31 0.79 1.97 -4.58
CA LEU A 31 1.45 1.17 -5.61
C LEU A 31 1.59 -0.28 -5.18
N TRP A 32 1.57 -1.20 -6.12
CA TRP A 32 1.91 -2.61 -5.92
C TRP A 32 1.08 -3.26 -4.79
N ASP A 33 1.70 -3.71 -3.69
CA ASP A 33 0.99 -4.34 -2.57
C ASP A 33 0.13 -3.35 -1.75
N ASP A 34 0.33 -2.02 -1.91
CA ASP A 34 -0.48 -1.03 -1.19
C ASP A 34 -1.97 -1.18 -1.51
N GLN A 35 -2.30 -1.64 -2.74
CA GLN A 35 -3.67 -1.91 -3.15
C GLN A 35 -4.33 -2.95 -2.23
N HIS A 36 -3.70 -4.10 -2.06
CA HIS A 36 -4.23 -5.21 -1.25
C HIS A 36 -4.10 -4.98 0.25
N LEU A 37 -3.00 -4.35 0.69
CA LEU A 37 -2.73 -4.16 2.11
C LEU A 37 -3.50 -2.99 2.72
N ILE A 38 -3.86 -1.98 1.91
CA ILE A 38 -4.42 -0.71 2.38
C ILE A 38 -5.76 -0.42 1.72
N VAL A 39 -5.79 -0.28 0.39
CA VAL A 39 -6.98 0.23 -0.32
C VAL A 39 -8.15 -0.74 -0.22
N GLU A 40 -7.89 -2.01 -0.47
CA GLU A 40 -8.91 -3.07 -0.53
C GLU A 40 -9.08 -3.83 0.80
N ASN A 41 -8.23 -3.60 1.81
CA ASN A 41 -8.22 -4.37 3.04
C ASN A 41 -9.28 -3.90 4.05
N PRO A 42 -10.38 -4.63 4.27
CA PRO A 42 -11.43 -4.24 5.20
C PRO A 42 -10.99 -4.32 6.67
N LEU A 43 -9.95 -5.11 7.02
CA LEU A 43 -9.53 -5.25 8.40
C LEU A 43 -8.95 -3.96 8.97
N ILE A 44 -8.21 -3.17 8.16
CA ILE A 44 -7.62 -1.91 8.64
C ILE A 44 -8.63 -0.75 8.68
N LYS A 45 -9.77 -0.88 8.01
CA LYS A 45 -10.79 0.17 7.96
C LYS A 45 -11.60 0.29 9.25
N ASN A 46 -11.60 -0.75 10.11
CA ASN A 46 -12.34 -0.77 11.37
C ASN A 46 -11.44 -1.13 12.55
N VAL A 47 -11.32 -0.22 13.53
CA VAL A 47 -10.50 -0.39 14.74
C VAL A 47 -10.94 -1.61 15.59
N ALA A 48 -12.21 -2.03 15.52
CA ALA A 48 -12.68 -3.24 16.20
C ALA A 48 -11.94 -4.51 15.72
N ASN A 49 -11.34 -4.48 14.54
CA ASN A 49 -10.57 -5.59 14.00
C ASN A 49 -9.11 -5.63 14.49
N ALA A 50 -8.67 -4.70 15.35
CA ALA A 50 -7.25 -4.59 15.76
C ALA A 50 -6.67 -5.93 16.30
N LEU A 51 -7.44 -6.72 17.05
CA LEU A 51 -6.99 -8.02 17.55
C LEU A 51 -6.91 -9.06 16.43
N LYS A 52 -7.78 -9.01 15.44
CA LYS A 52 -7.78 -9.95 14.30
C LYS A 52 -6.50 -9.83 13.46
N LEU A 53 -5.81 -8.68 13.46
CA LEU A 53 -4.54 -8.50 12.78
C LEU A 53 -3.41 -9.38 13.35
N PHE A 54 -3.58 -9.92 14.57
CA PHE A 54 -2.63 -10.85 15.19
C PHE A 54 -2.95 -12.32 14.92
N GLU A 55 -4.13 -12.63 14.37
CA GLU A 55 -4.63 -13.99 14.17
C GLU A 55 -4.30 -14.57 12.79
N GLY A 56 -3.84 -13.74 11.84
CA GLY A 56 -3.59 -14.13 10.45
C GLY A 56 -2.34 -13.53 9.84
N ASN A 57 -2.11 -13.87 8.58
CA ASN A 57 -1.05 -13.29 7.77
C ASN A 57 -1.36 -11.83 7.36
N ILE A 58 -0.40 -11.16 6.71
CA ILE A 58 -0.53 -9.75 6.31
C ILE A 58 -1.66 -9.50 5.27
N LEU A 59 -2.06 -10.52 4.49
CA LEU A 59 -3.12 -10.47 3.48
C LEU A 59 -4.45 -11.08 3.95
N ALA A 60 -4.58 -11.45 5.23
CA ALA A 60 -5.76 -12.11 5.78
C ALA A 60 -7.08 -11.35 5.50
N GLY A 61 -7.04 -10.02 5.42
CA GLY A 61 -8.19 -9.19 5.08
C GLY A 61 -8.64 -9.27 3.61
N HIS A 62 -7.78 -9.77 2.73
CA HIS A 62 -8.04 -9.90 1.29
C HIS A 62 -8.39 -11.35 0.88
N GLY A 63 -8.27 -12.31 1.81
CA GLY A 63 -8.52 -13.72 1.51
C GLY A 63 -7.36 -14.42 0.80
N GLU A 64 -6.22 -13.75 0.62
CA GLU A 64 -5.02 -14.32 0.04
C GLU A 64 -4.08 -14.90 1.11
N GLU A 65 -3.34 -15.96 0.73
CA GLU A 65 -2.33 -16.54 1.59
C GLU A 65 -0.99 -15.80 1.45
N SER A 66 -0.39 -15.47 2.58
CA SER A 66 0.96 -14.89 2.64
C SER A 66 1.73 -15.48 3.82
N HIS A 67 3.02 -15.74 3.64
CA HIS A 67 3.90 -16.19 4.73
C HIS A 67 4.40 -15.04 5.62
N ALA A 68 4.04 -13.79 5.32
CA ALA A 68 4.44 -12.63 6.12
C ALA A 68 3.48 -12.41 7.30
N TYR A 69 4.04 -12.30 8.51
CA TYR A 69 3.33 -12.02 9.74
C TYR A 69 3.82 -10.70 10.35
N ARG A 70 3.06 -9.60 10.10
CA ARG A 70 3.48 -8.23 10.45
C ARG A 70 2.34 -7.41 11.08
N PRO A 71 1.76 -7.87 12.20
CA PRO A 71 0.58 -7.22 12.78
C PRO A 71 0.84 -5.76 13.17
N LEU A 72 2.05 -5.41 13.60
CA LEU A 72 2.36 -4.03 13.99
C LEU A 72 2.39 -3.08 12.79
N GLN A 73 2.85 -3.55 11.61
CA GLN A 73 2.74 -2.79 10.36
C GLN A 73 1.27 -2.52 10.02
N MET A 74 0.42 -3.53 10.09
CA MET A 74 -1.02 -3.41 9.81
C MET A 74 -1.73 -2.48 10.80
N LEU A 75 -1.36 -2.51 12.08
CA LEU A 75 -1.87 -1.54 13.07
C LEU A 75 -1.50 -0.10 12.72
N THR A 76 -0.32 0.15 12.14
CA THR A 76 0.02 1.51 11.68
C THR A 76 -0.83 1.94 10.50
N TYR A 77 -1.17 1.04 9.57
CA TYR A 77 -2.10 1.36 8.47
C TYR A 77 -3.52 1.61 8.96
N MET A 78 -3.99 0.86 9.94
CA MET A 78 -5.27 1.12 10.61
C MET A 78 -5.31 2.51 11.26
N ALA A 79 -4.22 2.92 11.92
CA ALA A 79 -4.09 4.26 12.50
C ALA A 79 -4.07 5.34 11.42
N ASP A 80 -3.32 5.13 10.33
CA ASP A 80 -3.27 6.03 9.19
C ASP A 80 -4.63 6.17 8.51
N TYR A 81 -5.34 5.04 8.28
CA TYR A 81 -6.69 5.07 7.71
C TYR A 81 -7.67 5.87 8.57
N ARG A 82 -7.57 5.77 9.90
CA ARG A 82 -8.40 6.56 10.81
C ARG A 82 -8.16 8.06 10.68
N LEU A 83 -6.89 8.47 10.45
CA LEU A 83 -6.49 9.88 10.39
C LEU A 83 -6.65 10.48 8.98
N TRP A 84 -6.32 9.70 7.97
CA TRP A 84 -6.12 10.19 6.60
C TRP A 84 -7.06 9.52 5.58
N ARG A 85 -7.87 8.52 6.00
CA ARG A 85 -8.63 7.67 5.08
C ARG A 85 -7.71 7.09 4.00
N LEU A 86 -8.04 7.27 2.73
CA LEU A 86 -7.23 6.83 1.57
C LEU A 86 -6.43 7.99 0.95
N ASP A 87 -6.08 9.05 1.72
CA ASP A 87 -5.10 10.04 1.26
C ASP A 87 -3.68 9.50 1.45
N PRO A 88 -2.95 9.15 0.36
CA PRO A 88 -1.63 8.53 0.46
C PRO A 88 -0.58 9.43 1.11
N ARG A 89 -0.79 10.76 1.11
CA ARG A 89 0.16 11.72 1.69
C ARG A 89 0.43 11.46 3.16
N GLY A 90 -0.63 11.16 3.92
CA GLY A 90 -0.50 10.84 5.34
C GLY A 90 0.36 9.59 5.58
N TYR A 91 0.18 8.58 4.76
CA TYR A 91 0.96 7.33 4.84
C TYR A 91 2.44 7.57 4.51
N HIS A 92 2.74 8.39 3.49
CA HIS A 92 4.12 8.76 3.15
C HIS A 92 4.79 9.56 4.27
N VAL A 93 4.09 10.51 4.91
CA VAL A 93 4.60 11.25 6.07
C VAL A 93 5.00 10.30 7.18
N VAL A 94 4.16 9.32 7.52
CA VAL A 94 4.45 8.34 8.57
C VAL A 94 5.65 7.45 8.18
N SER A 95 5.76 7.01 6.92
CA SER A 95 6.91 6.24 6.43
C SER A 95 8.22 7.04 6.52
N LEU A 96 8.19 8.32 6.14
CA LEU A 96 9.34 9.22 6.29
C LEU A 96 9.75 9.43 7.75
N LEU A 97 8.79 9.59 8.66
CA LEU A 97 9.07 9.71 10.09
C LEU A 97 9.80 8.47 10.63
N TRP A 98 9.38 7.26 10.25
CA TRP A 98 10.08 6.03 10.61
C TRP A 98 11.51 5.99 10.07
N HIS A 99 11.73 6.46 8.84
CA HIS A 99 13.06 6.50 8.25
C HIS A 99 13.99 7.49 8.98
N ILE A 100 13.51 8.68 9.30
CA ILE A 100 14.26 9.67 10.07
C ILE A 100 14.59 9.12 11.46
N LEU A 101 13.63 8.48 12.15
CA LEU A 101 13.87 7.83 13.44
C LEU A 101 14.93 6.73 13.33
N ALA A 102 14.91 5.93 12.28
CA ALA A 102 15.93 4.92 12.03
C ALA A 102 17.33 5.55 11.87
N ALA A 103 17.44 6.65 11.13
CA ALA A 103 18.71 7.38 10.97
C ALA A 103 19.22 7.95 12.30
N LEU A 104 18.31 8.47 13.15
CA LEU A 104 18.66 8.91 14.50
C LEU A 104 19.13 7.74 15.39
N CYS A 105 18.51 6.57 15.26
CA CYS A 105 18.98 5.36 15.96
C CYS A 105 20.35 4.89 15.42
N VAL A 106 20.60 4.99 14.10
CA VAL A 106 21.93 4.73 13.51
C VAL A 106 22.99 5.65 14.09
N PHE A 107 22.69 6.96 14.21
CA PHE A 107 23.58 7.90 14.90
C PHE A 107 23.89 7.45 16.34
N GLY A 108 22.85 7.09 17.09
CA GLY A 108 22.99 6.62 18.47
C GLY A 108 23.82 5.34 18.60
N LEU A 109 23.56 4.36 17.75
CA LEU A 109 24.32 3.10 17.72
C LEU A 109 25.78 3.34 17.32
N ALA A 110 26.03 4.05 16.23
CA ALA A 110 27.36 4.34 15.72
C ALA A 110 28.21 5.08 16.78
N TYR A 111 27.63 6.05 17.47
CA TYR A 111 28.29 6.75 18.57
C TYR A 111 28.62 5.80 19.75
N ARG A 112 27.69 4.93 20.14
CA ARG A 112 27.91 3.96 21.22
C ARG A 112 29.01 2.94 20.91
N LEU A 113 29.13 2.52 19.66
CA LEU A 113 30.11 1.51 19.23
C LEU A 113 31.51 2.10 18.99
N SER A 114 31.60 3.35 18.52
CA SER A 114 32.88 3.96 18.12
C SER A 114 33.41 5.02 19.09
N ALA A 115 32.55 5.60 19.90
CA ALA A 115 32.79 6.83 20.66
C ALA A 115 33.23 8.04 19.79
N ASP A 116 33.10 7.93 18.46
CA ASP A 116 33.45 8.95 17.48
C ASP A 116 32.18 9.65 16.98
N ARG A 117 32.08 10.97 17.27
CA ARG A 117 30.91 11.79 16.94
C ARG A 117 30.78 12.06 15.44
N LEU A 118 31.92 12.22 14.74
CA LEU A 118 31.94 12.48 13.31
C LEU A 118 31.56 11.23 12.54
N LEU A 119 32.10 10.07 12.92
CA LEU A 119 31.68 8.79 12.37
C LEU A 119 30.16 8.62 12.52
N ALA A 120 29.62 8.86 13.73
CA ALA A 120 28.21 8.70 13.99
C ALA A 120 27.35 9.64 13.11
N LEU A 121 27.72 10.91 13.02
CA LEU A 121 27.02 11.89 12.19
C LEU A 121 27.09 11.51 10.69
N PHE A 122 28.27 11.20 10.19
CA PHE A 122 28.46 10.88 8.78
C PHE A 122 27.72 9.59 8.40
N ALA A 123 27.74 8.57 9.25
CA ALA A 123 26.99 7.35 9.02
C ALA A 123 25.47 7.60 8.92
N ALA A 124 24.92 8.40 9.81
CA ALA A 124 23.50 8.74 9.81
C ALA A 124 23.10 9.62 8.61
N LEU A 125 23.94 10.59 8.22
CA LEU A 125 23.68 11.45 7.06
C LEU A 125 23.73 10.65 5.75
N LEU A 126 24.70 9.73 5.59
CA LEU A 126 24.78 8.84 4.45
C LEU A 126 23.60 7.87 4.41
N PHE A 127 23.21 7.32 5.57
CA PHE A 127 22.07 6.43 5.68
C PHE A 127 20.77 7.12 5.28
N VAL A 128 20.48 8.32 5.82
CA VAL A 128 19.20 9.01 5.57
C VAL A 128 19.04 9.50 4.13
N SER A 129 20.14 9.70 3.41
CA SER A 129 20.11 10.26 2.04
C SER A 129 20.33 9.24 0.92
N HIS A 130 20.68 7.98 1.23
CA HIS A 130 21.09 7.03 0.21
C HIS A 130 19.91 6.45 -0.60
N PRO A 131 19.96 6.44 -1.95
CA PRO A 131 18.83 6.07 -2.79
C PRO A 131 18.41 4.58 -2.70
N VAL A 132 19.25 3.70 -2.16
CA VAL A 132 18.91 2.29 -1.93
C VAL A 132 17.75 2.11 -0.93
N HIS A 133 17.43 3.15 -0.16
CA HIS A 133 16.34 3.12 0.82
C HIS A 133 14.99 3.61 0.25
N THR A 134 14.95 4.07 -1.01
CA THR A 134 13.71 4.61 -1.59
C THR A 134 12.59 3.57 -1.64
N GLU A 135 12.89 2.31 -1.92
CA GLU A 135 11.91 1.22 -1.88
C GLU A 135 11.33 1.03 -0.46
N ALA A 136 12.13 1.18 0.58
CA ALA A 136 11.67 1.05 1.97
C ALA A 136 10.90 2.28 2.51
N VAL A 137 11.02 3.46 1.86
CA VAL A 137 10.50 4.74 2.35
C VAL A 137 9.39 5.30 1.46
N SER A 138 9.63 5.36 0.14
CA SER A 138 8.69 5.93 -0.84
C SER A 138 7.60 4.93 -1.25
N TYR A 139 7.83 3.63 -1.11
CA TYR A 139 6.82 2.59 -1.19
C TYR A 139 6.19 2.38 0.19
N ILE A 140 4.88 2.60 0.32
CA ILE A 140 4.21 2.61 1.62
C ILE A 140 4.29 1.24 2.30
N SER A 141 4.12 0.15 1.54
CA SER A 141 4.23 -1.23 2.06
C SER A 141 5.66 -1.60 2.48
N GLY A 142 6.67 -0.84 2.03
CA GLY A 142 8.05 -0.94 2.49
C GLY A 142 8.29 -0.47 3.93
N ARG A 143 7.34 0.21 4.56
CA ARG A 143 7.40 0.79 5.91
C ARG A 143 7.88 -0.20 6.98
N SER A 144 7.65 -1.49 6.83
CA SER A 144 8.09 -2.52 7.77
C SER A 144 9.61 -2.49 8.03
N ASP A 145 10.43 -2.11 7.03
CA ASP A 145 11.88 -2.05 7.17
C ASP A 145 12.36 -0.95 8.11
N PRO A 146 11.98 0.34 7.91
CA PRO A 146 12.36 1.39 8.83
C PRO A 146 11.76 1.21 10.23
N MET A 147 10.52 0.71 10.37
CA MET A 147 9.92 0.38 11.67
C MET A 147 10.74 -0.68 12.41
N ALA A 148 11.01 -1.80 11.77
CA ALA A 148 11.80 -2.88 12.35
C ALA A 148 13.21 -2.41 12.72
N ALA A 149 13.84 -1.60 11.87
CA ALA A 149 15.16 -1.04 12.15
C ALA A 149 15.15 -0.14 13.40
N VAL A 150 14.17 0.75 13.55
CA VAL A 150 14.03 1.60 14.76
C VAL A 150 13.97 0.74 16.02
N PHE A 151 13.07 -0.25 16.05
CA PHE A 151 12.86 -1.09 17.21
C PHE A 151 14.06 -2.03 17.47
N LEU A 152 14.66 -2.60 16.43
CA LEU A 152 15.84 -3.45 16.56
C LEU A 152 17.04 -2.65 17.09
N LEU A 153 17.29 -1.46 16.56
CA LEU A 153 18.36 -0.58 17.01
C LEU A 153 18.13 -0.09 18.45
N ALA A 154 16.89 0.25 18.79
CA ALA A 154 16.53 0.60 20.17
C ALA A 154 16.78 -0.56 21.14
N ALA A 155 16.40 -1.78 20.76
CA ALA A 155 16.65 -3.00 21.53
C ALA A 155 18.15 -3.26 21.68
N PHE A 156 18.94 -3.13 20.61
CA PHE A 156 20.38 -3.28 20.63
C PHE A 156 21.04 -2.23 21.55
N ILE A 157 20.68 -0.95 21.40
CA ILE A 157 21.21 0.15 22.23
C ILE A 157 20.84 -0.05 23.71
N ALA A 158 19.61 -0.45 24.00
CA ALA A 158 19.18 -0.72 25.38
C ALA A 158 19.95 -1.91 25.99
N TYR A 159 20.23 -2.94 25.18
CA TYR A 159 20.98 -4.11 25.62
C TYR A 159 22.42 -3.77 25.99
N ILE A 160 23.14 -2.97 25.17
CA ILE A 160 24.55 -2.62 25.41
C ILE A 160 24.75 -1.53 26.47
N ASP A 161 23.67 -0.85 26.87
CA ASP A 161 23.74 0.20 27.89
C ASP A 161 23.82 -0.40 29.28
N ARG A 162 24.95 -0.15 29.95
CA ARG A 162 25.27 -0.70 31.28
C ARG A 162 25.23 0.33 32.40
N ARG A 163 24.47 1.40 32.25
CA ARG A 163 24.38 2.43 33.28
C ARG A 163 23.84 1.83 34.59
N PRO A 164 24.52 2.06 35.74
CA PRO A 164 24.09 1.52 37.03
C PRO A 164 22.71 2.07 37.43
N GLY A 165 21.93 1.26 38.12
CA GLY A 165 20.58 1.61 38.59
C GLY A 165 19.45 1.56 37.54
N ARG A 166 19.76 1.25 36.27
CA ARG A 166 18.77 1.19 35.18
C ARG A 166 18.60 -0.19 34.54
N SER A 167 19.18 -1.22 35.13
CA SER A 167 19.23 -2.57 34.51
C SER A 167 17.83 -3.11 34.18
N ILE A 168 16.88 -3.07 35.10
CA ILE A 168 15.52 -3.59 34.89
C ILE A 168 14.77 -2.81 33.82
N VAL A 169 14.82 -1.47 33.87
CA VAL A 169 14.15 -0.62 32.87
C VAL A 169 14.71 -0.86 31.47
N LEU A 170 16.03 -0.92 31.34
CA LEU A 170 16.69 -1.17 30.05
C LEU A 170 16.43 -2.59 29.51
N THR A 171 16.32 -3.57 30.41
CA THR A 171 15.91 -4.93 30.01
C THR A 171 14.47 -4.93 29.48
N ALA A 172 13.54 -4.31 30.19
CA ALA A 172 12.15 -4.21 29.75
C ALA A 172 12.00 -3.44 28.44
N VAL A 173 12.66 -2.27 28.32
CA VAL A 173 12.66 -1.48 27.08
C VAL A 173 13.26 -2.28 25.91
N GLY A 174 14.39 -2.95 26.13
CA GLY A 174 15.01 -3.80 25.11
C GLY A 174 14.14 -4.97 24.68
N ALA A 175 13.48 -5.62 25.63
CA ALA A 175 12.57 -6.73 25.39
C ALA A 175 11.34 -6.28 24.58
N LEU A 176 10.67 -5.20 25.00
CA LEU A 176 9.53 -4.63 24.29
C LEU A 176 9.89 -4.14 22.89
N ALA A 177 11.02 -3.47 22.75
CA ALA A 177 11.51 -3.00 21.46
C ALA A 177 11.81 -4.19 20.53
N TYR A 178 12.41 -5.27 21.04
CA TYR A 178 12.67 -6.44 20.22
C TYR A 178 11.38 -7.17 19.80
N ALA A 179 10.42 -7.32 20.69
CA ALA A 179 9.11 -7.85 20.35
C ALA A 179 8.44 -6.99 19.24
N ALA A 180 8.48 -5.66 19.37
CA ALA A 180 7.95 -4.75 18.36
C ALA A 180 8.70 -4.87 17.01
N ALA A 181 10.02 -5.07 17.04
CA ALA A 181 10.81 -5.32 15.83
C ALA A 181 10.37 -6.59 15.09
N LEU A 182 10.17 -7.68 15.81
CA LEU A 182 9.71 -8.96 15.27
C LEU A 182 8.28 -8.86 14.69
N LEU A 183 7.38 -8.18 15.40
CA LEU A 183 6.00 -7.95 14.95
C LEU A 183 5.91 -6.94 13.78
N SER A 184 6.98 -6.19 13.51
CA SER A 184 7.09 -5.32 12.34
C SER A 184 7.66 -6.05 11.12
N ARG A 185 8.73 -6.88 11.33
CA ARG A 185 9.37 -7.65 10.26
C ARG A 185 10.20 -8.80 10.80
N GLU A 186 10.02 -9.96 10.20
CA GLU A 186 10.67 -11.23 10.55
C GLU A 186 12.20 -11.20 10.43
N ALA A 187 12.76 -10.32 9.58
CA ALA A 187 14.21 -10.13 9.47
C ALA A 187 14.87 -9.67 10.79
N SER A 188 14.09 -9.18 11.76
CA SER A 188 14.57 -8.81 13.10
C SER A 188 15.08 -10.00 13.93
N LEU A 189 14.82 -11.24 13.52
CA LEU A 189 15.36 -12.46 14.13
C LEU A 189 16.90 -12.48 14.21
N VAL A 190 17.59 -11.61 13.48
CA VAL A 190 19.06 -11.48 13.52
C VAL A 190 19.60 -10.83 14.79
N LEU A 191 18.78 -10.17 15.62
CA LEU A 191 19.27 -9.42 16.78
C LEU A 191 20.13 -10.25 17.73
N PRO A 192 19.76 -11.48 18.15
CA PRO A 192 20.62 -12.29 19.01
C PRO A 192 22.00 -12.59 18.40
N LEU A 193 22.05 -12.84 17.07
CA LEU A 193 23.32 -13.07 16.35
C LEU A 193 24.17 -11.81 16.29
N LEU A 194 23.56 -10.65 16.06
CA LEU A 194 24.26 -9.36 16.08
C LEU A 194 24.84 -9.04 17.46
N LEU A 195 24.12 -9.36 18.54
CA LEU A 195 24.61 -9.20 19.91
C LEU A 195 25.73 -10.19 20.23
N LEU A 196 25.65 -11.43 19.77
CA LEU A 196 26.73 -12.39 19.91
C LEU A 196 28.00 -11.90 19.19
N ALA A 197 27.87 -11.41 17.96
CA ALA A 197 28.97 -10.79 17.22
C ALA A 197 29.56 -9.58 17.96
N TYR A 198 28.71 -8.75 18.61
CA TYR A 198 29.14 -7.65 19.46
C TYR A 198 30.00 -8.15 20.63
N HIS A 199 29.54 -9.16 21.40
CA HIS A 199 30.27 -9.71 22.53
C HIS A 199 31.63 -10.29 22.12
N LEU A 200 31.67 -11.05 21.00
CA LEU A 200 32.90 -11.63 20.47
C LEU A 200 33.89 -10.55 20.00
N THR A 201 33.39 -9.49 19.35
CA THR A 201 34.25 -8.44 18.78
C THR A 201 34.79 -7.49 19.85
N PHE A 202 33.94 -7.02 20.76
CA PHE A 202 34.31 -6.05 21.77
C PHE A 202 34.83 -6.68 23.07
N LYS A 203 34.71 -8.00 23.19
CA LYS A 203 35.11 -8.80 24.38
C LYS A 203 34.36 -8.38 25.63
N GLU A 204 33.09 -8.00 25.48
CA GLU A 204 32.21 -7.67 26.56
C GLU A 204 31.55 -8.93 27.13
N LYS A 205 31.30 -8.97 28.44
CA LYS A 205 30.57 -10.07 29.06
C LYS A 205 29.11 -10.08 28.64
N ILE A 206 28.58 -11.26 28.38
CA ILE A 206 27.13 -11.43 28.11
C ILE A 206 26.37 -11.14 29.41
N ASP A 207 25.33 -10.32 29.32
CA ASP A 207 24.34 -10.20 30.38
C ASP A 207 23.31 -11.32 30.15
N GLU A 208 23.44 -12.40 30.92
CA GLU A 208 22.69 -13.63 30.73
C GLU A 208 21.17 -13.39 30.80
N ASN A 209 20.72 -12.57 31.75
CA ASN A 209 19.29 -12.29 31.92
C ASN A 209 18.72 -11.51 30.73
N ARG A 210 19.43 -10.49 30.26
CA ARG A 210 19.01 -9.72 29.07
C ARG A 210 19.06 -10.58 27.81
N PHE A 211 20.09 -11.38 27.66
CA PHE A 211 20.23 -12.24 26.49
C PHE A 211 19.15 -13.33 26.46
N LEU A 212 18.90 -13.97 27.61
CA LEU A 212 17.85 -14.97 27.76
C LEU A 212 16.47 -14.38 27.45
N SER A 213 16.18 -13.17 27.90
CA SER A 213 14.90 -12.50 27.58
C SER A 213 14.67 -12.38 26.06
N LEU A 214 15.72 -12.07 25.28
CA LEU A 214 15.62 -12.02 23.82
C LEU A 214 15.37 -13.40 23.21
N ILE A 215 16.04 -14.45 23.72
CA ILE A 215 15.82 -15.82 23.25
C ILE A 215 14.40 -16.28 23.51
N VAL A 216 13.86 -15.98 24.72
CA VAL A 216 12.46 -16.29 25.06
C VAL A 216 11.49 -15.59 24.13
N ILE A 217 11.70 -14.29 23.86
CA ILE A 217 10.86 -13.51 22.94
C ILE A 217 10.94 -14.10 21.52
N THR A 218 12.15 -14.49 21.06
CA THR A 218 12.33 -15.16 19.77
C THR A 218 11.50 -16.44 19.69
N GLY A 219 11.56 -17.29 20.74
CA GLY A 219 10.76 -18.52 20.82
C GLY A 219 9.25 -18.26 20.79
N LEU A 220 8.79 -17.28 21.59
CA LEU A 220 7.37 -16.90 21.63
C LEU A 220 6.89 -16.35 20.27
N TYR A 221 7.69 -15.54 19.60
CA TYR A 221 7.38 -15.06 18.26
C TYR A 221 7.26 -16.18 17.23
N ILE A 222 8.23 -17.12 17.23
CA ILE A 222 8.21 -18.27 16.31
C ILE A 222 6.97 -19.12 16.54
N LEU A 223 6.60 -19.38 17.80
CA LEU A 223 5.39 -20.12 18.15
C LEU A 223 4.12 -19.36 17.71
N GLY A 224 4.01 -18.07 18.02
CA GLY A 224 2.87 -17.25 17.60
C GLY A 224 2.72 -17.17 16.08
N ARG A 225 3.83 -17.02 15.36
CA ARG A 225 3.83 -17.03 13.90
C ARG A 225 3.39 -18.39 13.34
N ALA A 226 3.83 -19.49 13.94
CA ALA A 226 3.46 -20.84 13.51
C ALA A 226 1.95 -21.11 13.67
N VAL A 227 1.31 -20.46 14.63
CA VAL A 227 -0.15 -20.54 14.82
C VAL A 227 -0.90 -19.65 13.83
N ALA A 228 -0.37 -18.45 13.57
CA ALA A 228 -1.03 -17.45 12.72
C ALA A 228 -0.88 -17.73 11.21
N VAL A 229 0.21 -18.40 10.80
CA VAL A 229 0.55 -18.69 9.39
C VAL A 229 0.72 -20.20 9.27
N GLN A 230 -0.21 -20.86 8.59
CA GLN A 230 -0.28 -22.33 8.48
C GLN A 230 0.93 -22.75 7.64
N ASP A 231 1.71 -22.67 7.05
CA ASP A 231 2.85 -23.20 6.29
C ASP A 231 4.10 -22.33 6.35
N LEU A 232 4.84 -22.48 7.45
CA LEU A 232 6.04 -21.68 7.70
C LEU A 232 7.20 -21.90 6.71
N LEU A 233 7.25 -23.02 6.01
CA LEU A 233 8.42 -23.48 5.24
C LEU A 233 8.11 -23.86 3.79
N SER A 234 6.88 -23.92 3.39
CA SER A 234 6.49 -24.27 2.03
C SER A 234 6.19 -22.99 1.24
N ASP A 235 7.07 -22.62 0.33
CA ASP A 235 6.71 -21.75 -0.79
C ASP A 235 6.54 -22.65 -2.03
N PRO A 236 5.29 -23.00 -2.42
CA PRO A 236 5.02 -23.84 -3.58
C PRO A 236 5.57 -23.25 -4.88
N ALA A 237 5.71 -21.92 -4.93
CA ALA A 237 6.25 -21.22 -6.09
C ALA A 237 7.79 -21.33 -6.17
N ASN A 238 8.48 -21.65 -5.08
CA ASN A 238 9.95 -21.74 -5.05
C ASN A 238 10.46 -23.15 -5.36
N THR A 239 10.52 -23.49 -6.64
CA THR A 239 11.06 -24.76 -7.16
C THR A 239 12.59 -24.82 -7.19
N MET A 240 13.31 -23.88 -6.55
CA MET A 240 14.77 -23.83 -6.57
C MET A 240 15.40 -24.83 -5.60
N THR A 241 16.39 -25.59 -6.06
CA THR A 241 17.24 -26.41 -5.20
C THR A 241 18.11 -25.55 -4.29
N PHE A 242 18.59 -26.10 -3.16
CA PHE A 242 19.52 -25.41 -2.28
C PHE A 242 20.77 -24.89 -3.02
N ALA A 243 21.35 -25.68 -3.95
CA ALA A 243 22.49 -25.26 -4.76
C ALA A 243 22.18 -24.03 -5.62
N GLN A 244 20.99 -23.97 -6.22
CA GLN A 244 20.54 -22.82 -7.00
C GLN A 244 20.32 -21.57 -6.12
N ARG A 245 19.75 -21.75 -4.92
CA ARG A 245 19.60 -20.65 -3.95
C ARG A 245 20.97 -20.13 -3.48
N LEU A 246 21.89 -21.03 -3.19
CA LEU A 246 23.26 -20.67 -2.78
C LEU A 246 24.00 -19.90 -3.88
N SER A 247 23.92 -20.34 -5.13
CA SER A 247 24.51 -19.60 -6.27
C SER A 247 23.85 -18.23 -6.45
N GLY A 248 22.52 -18.18 -6.30
CA GLY A 248 21.75 -16.93 -6.31
C GLY A 248 22.18 -15.95 -5.22
N PHE A 249 22.42 -16.43 -3.99
CA PHE A 249 22.93 -15.62 -2.87
C PHE A 249 24.29 -14.97 -3.20
N PHE A 250 25.25 -15.73 -3.75
CA PHE A 250 26.55 -15.15 -4.13
C PHE A 250 26.40 -14.07 -5.21
N ALA A 251 25.57 -14.31 -6.23
CA ALA A 251 25.30 -13.32 -7.26
C ALA A 251 24.59 -12.07 -6.69
N ALA A 252 23.64 -12.26 -5.76
CA ALA A 252 22.97 -11.18 -5.06
C ALA A 252 23.94 -10.34 -4.22
N LEU A 253 24.88 -10.97 -3.52
CA LEU A 253 25.89 -10.28 -2.73
C LEU A 253 26.74 -9.33 -3.57
N THR A 254 27.15 -9.75 -4.77
CA THR A 254 27.86 -8.89 -5.73
C THR A 254 27.00 -7.70 -6.14
N ARG A 255 25.73 -7.94 -6.42
CA ARG A 255 24.78 -6.89 -6.80
C ARG A 255 24.51 -5.91 -5.66
N TYR A 256 24.33 -6.40 -4.43
CA TYR A 256 24.16 -5.56 -3.25
C TYR A 256 25.36 -4.64 -3.00
N ALA A 257 26.58 -5.15 -3.11
CA ALA A 257 27.79 -4.33 -3.02
C ALA A 257 27.83 -3.25 -4.11
N ALA A 258 27.45 -3.61 -5.34
CA ALA A 258 27.36 -2.64 -6.44
C ALA A 258 26.30 -1.57 -6.17
N LEU A 259 25.12 -1.91 -5.65
CA LEU A 259 24.05 -0.96 -5.33
C LEU A 259 24.42 0.01 -4.21
N LEU A 260 25.21 -0.43 -3.23
CA LEU A 260 25.69 0.44 -2.15
C LEU A 260 26.76 1.45 -2.62
N VAL A 261 27.56 1.09 -3.62
CA VAL A 261 28.61 1.97 -4.15
C VAL A 261 28.13 2.82 -5.32
N ARG A 262 27.31 2.23 -6.18
CA ARG A 262 26.74 2.87 -7.38
C ARG A 262 25.26 2.50 -7.48
N PRO A 263 24.37 3.24 -6.78
CA PRO A 263 22.93 3.00 -6.78
C PRO A 263 22.28 3.46 -8.09
N ALA A 264 22.55 2.72 -9.17
CA ALA A 264 22.03 2.99 -10.50
C ALA A 264 21.06 1.88 -10.93
N HIS A 265 20.07 2.26 -11.73
CA HIS A 265 19.07 1.33 -12.27
C HIS A 265 18.25 0.62 -11.16
N LEU A 266 17.85 1.40 -10.16
CA LEU A 266 16.98 0.93 -9.10
C LEU A 266 15.58 0.67 -9.65
N HIS A 267 14.99 -0.48 -9.31
CA HIS A 267 13.65 -0.91 -9.75
C HIS A 267 13.09 -2.00 -8.84
N MET A 268 11.78 -2.23 -8.90
CA MET A 268 11.09 -3.09 -7.94
C MET A 268 11.39 -4.59 -8.10
N GLU A 269 11.70 -5.07 -9.30
CA GLU A 269 11.77 -6.50 -9.58
C GLU A 269 13.11 -6.91 -10.18
N TYR A 270 13.88 -7.68 -9.41
CA TYR A 270 15.18 -8.22 -9.82
C TYR A 270 15.05 -9.71 -10.10
N GLY A 271 14.82 -10.05 -11.36
CA GLY A 271 14.92 -11.45 -11.79
C GLY A 271 16.40 -11.88 -11.83
N LEU A 272 16.79 -12.81 -10.97
CA LEU A 272 18.06 -13.51 -11.16
C LEU A 272 17.79 -14.87 -11.79
N PRO A 273 18.33 -15.15 -12.99
CA PRO A 273 18.23 -16.46 -13.62
C PRO A 273 18.93 -17.51 -12.73
N ARG A 274 18.55 -18.78 -12.91
CA ARG A 274 19.26 -19.89 -12.29
C ARG A 274 20.70 -19.91 -12.80
N LEU A 275 21.66 -19.55 -11.94
CA LEU A 275 23.06 -19.35 -12.33
C LEU A 275 23.91 -20.57 -11.93
N PRO A 276 24.78 -21.07 -12.81
CA PRO A 276 25.78 -22.07 -12.44
C PRO A 276 26.87 -21.44 -11.55
N PHE A 277 27.54 -22.23 -10.76
CA PHE A 277 28.65 -21.75 -9.92
C PHE A 277 29.83 -21.18 -10.71
N THR A 278 29.92 -21.47 -12.01
CA THR A 278 30.93 -20.91 -12.93
C THR A 278 30.61 -19.51 -13.43
N ASP A 279 29.40 -19.00 -13.16
CA ASP A 279 29.00 -17.63 -13.57
C ASP A 279 29.90 -16.60 -12.88
N PRO A 280 30.45 -15.61 -13.62
CA PRO A 280 31.33 -14.58 -13.06
C PRO A 280 30.74 -13.83 -11.88
N ARG A 281 29.42 -13.63 -11.86
CA ARG A 281 28.70 -12.94 -10.75
C ARG A 281 28.73 -13.78 -9.48
N VAL A 282 28.59 -15.09 -9.60
CA VAL A 282 28.66 -16.05 -8.49
C VAL A 282 30.07 -16.12 -7.95
N LEU A 283 31.07 -16.29 -8.84
CA LEU A 283 32.48 -16.28 -8.47
C LEU A 283 32.92 -14.99 -7.78
N GLY A 284 32.48 -13.85 -8.30
CA GLY A 284 32.68 -12.54 -7.67
C GLY A 284 32.10 -12.46 -6.26
N GLY A 285 30.92 -13.03 -6.03
CA GLY A 285 30.27 -13.09 -4.72
C GLY A 285 31.02 -13.98 -3.72
N ILE A 286 31.54 -15.12 -4.18
CA ILE A 286 32.38 -16.00 -3.35
C ILE A 286 33.66 -15.27 -2.92
N VAL A 287 34.36 -14.64 -3.87
CA VAL A 287 35.56 -13.83 -3.59
C VAL A 287 35.23 -12.68 -2.63
N LEU A 288 34.14 -11.97 -2.85
CA LEU A 288 33.72 -10.87 -1.99
C LEU A 288 33.42 -11.34 -0.57
N LEU A 289 32.65 -12.43 -0.41
CA LEU A 289 32.34 -12.97 0.91
C LEU A 289 33.65 -13.40 1.63
N SER A 290 34.53 -14.11 0.93
CA SER A 290 35.81 -14.55 1.49
C SER A 290 36.69 -13.36 1.92
N ALA A 291 36.72 -12.29 1.12
CA ALA A 291 37.43 -11.06 1.45
C ALA A 291 36.85 -10.36 2.67
N LEU A 292 35.52 -10.27 2.76
CA LEU A 292 34.81 -9.62 3.91
C LEU A 292 35.06 -10.42 5.20
N VAL A 293 34.95 -11.74 5.16
CA VAL A 293 35.23 -12.61 6.33
C VAL A 293 36.69 -12.49 6.77
N PHE A 294 37.63 -12.52 5.82
CA PHE A 294 39.05 -12.31 6.10
C PHE A 294 39.32 -10.93 6.72
N LEU A 295 38.77 -9.87 6.16
CA LEU A 295 38.92 -8.50 6.67
C LEU A 295 38.31 -8.35 8.07
N ALA A 296 37.14 -8.96 8.34
CA ALA A 296 36.54 -8.96 9.67
C ALA A 296 37.49 -9.62 10.69
N GLY A 297 38.07 -10.77 10.35
CA GLY A 297 39.05 -11.46 11.18
C GLY A 297 40.36 -10.67 11.39
N ALA A 298 40.90 -10.10 10.33
CA ALA A 298 42.14 -9.31 10.38
C ALA A 298 42.01 -8.02 11.20
N THR A 299 40.79 -7.40 11.21
CA THR A 299 40.55 -6.13 11.86
C THR A 299 40.04 -6.25 13.31
N VAL A 300 39.58 -7.42 13.75
CA VAL A 300 38.96 -7.66 15.06
C VAL A 300 39.81 -7.22 16.25
N ARG A 301 41.13 -7.33 16.15
CA ARG A 301 42.03 -6.93 17.25
C ARG A 301 42.42 -5.46 17.23
N ARG A 302 42.48 -4.83 16.07
CA ARG A 302 42.99 -3.45 15.89
C ARG A 302 41.92 -2.40 15.59
N LYS A 303 40.88 -2.78 14.85
CA LYS A 303 39.79 -1.89 14.39
C LYS A 303 38.45 -2.57 14.63
N LYS A 304 38.07 -2.73 15.91
CA LYS A 304 36.88 -3.46 16.34
C LYS A 304 35.59 -2.97 15.65
N THR A 305 35.43 -1.66 15.51
CA THR A 305 34.26 -1.07 14.83
C THR A 305 34.17 -1.52 13.37
N VAL A 306 35.29 -1.54 12.64
CA VAL A 306 35.32 -2.01 11.24
C VAL A 306 34.96 -3.49 11.17
N SER A 307 35.57 -4.32 12.03
CA SER A 307 35.26 -5.75 12.10
C SER A 307 33.77 -5.99 12.37
N PHE A 308 33.22 -5.31 13.36
CA PHE A 308 31.81 -5.44 13.71
C PHE A 308 30.87 -4.92 12.60
N SER A 309 31.23 -3.85 11.90
CA SER A 309 30.46 -3.32 10.77
C SER A 309 30.36 -4.31 9.62
N ILE A 310 31.45 -5.05 9.33
CA ILE A 310 31.43 -6.14 8.33
C ILE A 310 30.54 -7.30 8.80
N GLN A 311 30.67 -7.70 10.07
CA GLN A 311 29.84 -8.74 10.66
C GLN A 311 28.36 -8.33 10.65
N TRP A 312 28.06 -7.07 11.00
CA TRP A 312 26.70 -6.52 10.91
C TRP A 312 26.12 -6.68 9.50
N PHE A 313 26.86 -6.25 8.47
CA PHE A 313 26.43 -6.35 7.08
C PHE A 313 26.09 -7.80 6.69
N LEU A 314 27.00 -8.74 7.01
CA LEU A 314 26.81 -10.16 6.65
C LEU A 314 25.67 -10.81 7.43
N ILE A 315 25.57 -10.57 8.75
CA ILE A 315 24.54 -11.16 9.60
C ILE A 315 23.15 -10.61 9.23
N ALA A 316 23.04 -9.31 8.99
CA ALA A 316 21.78 -8.68 8.63
C ALA A 316 21.26 -9.11 7.24
N LEU A 317 22.12 -9.65 6.35
CA LEU A 317 21.72 -10.24 5.09
C LEU A 317 21.19 -11.70 5.22
N LEU A 318 21.45 -12.41 6.32
CA LEU A 318 21.08 -13.83 6.45
C LEU A 318 19.58 -14.11 6.23
N PRO A 319 18.62 -13.35 6.81
CA PRO A 319 17.20 -13.64 6.64
C PRO A 319 16.71 -13.48 5.20
N VAL A 320 17.38 -12.61 4.44
CA VAL A 320 17.00 -12.23 3.07
C VAL A 320 17.97 -12.84 2.03
N SER A 321 18.81 -13.79 2.45
CA SER A 321 19.81 -14.44 1.60
C SER A 321 19.25 -15.48 0.65
N ASN A 322 17.95 -15.79 0.72
CA ASN A 322 17.33 -16.93 0.04
C ASN A 322 17.99 -18.30 0.33
N LEU A 323 18.78 -18.39 1.37
CA LEU A 323 19.24 -19.70 1.89
C LEU A 323 18.06 -20.51 2.44
N PHE A 324 17.11 -19.81 3.08
CA PHE A 324 15.75 -20.29 3.30
C PHE A 324 14.84 -19.72 2.19
N PRO A 325 13.86 -20.49 1.70
CA PRO A 325 12.98 -20.02 0.63
C PRO A 325 12.33 -18.69 0.96
N VAL A 326 12.45 -17.74 0.04
CA VAL A 326 11.76 -16.43 0.07
C VAL A 326 11.25 -16.13 -1.33
N ASN A 327 10.20 -15.32 -1.43
CA ASN A 327 9.49 -15.01 -2.66
C ASN A 327 10.28 -14.18 -3.69
N ALA A 328 11.49 -13.71 -3.38
CA ALA A 328 12.36 -12.99 -4.30
C ALA A 328 13.83 -13.42 -4.09
N VAL A 329 14.68 -13.20 -5.08
CA VAL A 329 16.12 -13.49 -4.98
C VAL A 329 16.89 -12.26 -4.53
N LEU A 330 16.39 -11.06 -4.86
CA LEU A 330 16.99 -9.78 -4.52
C LEU A 330 15.91 -8.69 -4.48
N ALA A 331 15.99 -7.79 -3.48
CA ALA A 331 15.21 -6.57 -3.38
C ALA A 331 16.06 -5.45 -2.75
N GLU A 332 15.83 -4.19 -3.13
CA GLU A 332 16.63 -3.06 -2.62
C GLU A 332 16.37 -2.82 -1.13
N HIS A 333 15.11 -2.91 -0.70
CA HIS A 333 14.73 -2.73 0.71
C HIS A 333 15.40 -3.74 1.65
N TRP A 334 15.87 -4.89 1.14
CA TRP A 334 16.62 -5.84 1.95
C TRP A 334 18.00 -5.33 2.38
N LEU A 335 18.51 -4.28 1.72
CA LEU A 335 19.72 -3.59 2.15
C LEU A 335 19.50 -2.61 3.30
N TYR A 336 18.26 -2.35 3.74
CA TYR A 336 17.98 -1.33 4.74
C TYR A 336 18.77 -1.53 6.04
N LEU A 337 18.68 -2.70 6.66
CA LEU A 337 19.42 -3.03 7.88
C LEU A 337 20.89 -3.33 7.62
N PRO A 338 21.29 -4.10 6.58
CA PRO A 338 22.69 -4.38 6.28
C PRO A 338 23.53 -3.13 5.97
N SER A 339 22.97 -2.15 5.28
CA SER A 339 23.67 -0.93 4.85
C SER A 339 24.26 -0.11 6.02
N ILE A 340 23.71 -0.26 7.23
CA ILE A 340 24.25 0.39 8.45
C ILE A 340 25.73 0.04 8.63
N GLY A 341 26.09 -1.24 8.47
CA GLY A 341 27.48 -1.68 8.54
C GLY A 341 28.36 -1.02 7.46
N PHE A 342 27.86 -0.94 6.23
CA PHE A 342 28.57 -0.27 5.14
C PHE A 342 28.80 1.21 5.42
N PHE A 343 27.75 1.95 5.83
CA PHE A 343 27.87 3.39 6.12
C PHE A 343 28.77 3.66 7.32
N MET A 344 28.82 2.79 8.32
CA MET A 344 29.78 2.91 9.42
C MET A 344 31.23 2.78 8.96
N ILE A 345 31.54 1.91 7.98
CA ILE A 345 32.88 1.78 7.42
C ILE A 345 33.26 3.03 6.63
N VAL A 346 32.37 3.50 5.74
CA VAL A 346 32.59 4.72 4.95
C VAL A 346 32.79 5.92 5.85
N ALA A 347 31.89 6.12 6.82
CA ALA A 347 31.93 7.21 7.78
C ALA A 347 33.19 7.18 8.65
N GLY A 348 33.61 5.98 9.11
CA GLY A 348 34.85 5.81 9.87
C GLY A 348 36.09 6.18 9.07
N SER A 349 36.10 5.87 7.76
CA SER A 349 37.18 6.27 6.86
C SER A 349 37.21 7.80 6.68
N LEU A 350 36.06 8.43 6.49
CA LEU A 350 35.94 9.90 6.38
C LEU A 350 36.31 10.59 7.69
N SER A 351 35.91 10.06 8.85
CA SER A 351 36.29 10.60 10.16
C SER A 351 37.80 10.53 10.37
N ALA A 352 38.43 9.41 10.05
CA ALA A 352 39.89 9.26 10.15
C ALA A 352 40.66 10.24 9.24
N PHE A 353 40.13 10.56 8.06
CA PHE A 353 40.70 11.61 7.19
C PHE A 353 40.45 13.01 7.73
N TRP A 354 39.30 13.24 8.35
CA TRP A 354 38.99 14.54 8.99
C TRP A 354 39.90 14.86 10.16
N GLU A 355 40.33 13.90 10.95
CA GLU A 355 41.27 14.09 12.05
C GLU A 355 42.65 14.57 11.57
N ARG A 356 43.06 14.15 10.36
CA ARG A 356 44.30 14.60 9.74
C ARG A 356 44.14 15.97 9.13
N ARG A 357 44.75 17.01 9.70
CA ARG A 357 44.56 18.41 9.28
C ARG A 357 44.72 18.63 7.76
N VAL A 358 45.68 17.95 7.15
CA VAL A 358 45.97 18.03 5.69
C VAL A 358 44.87 17.37 4.84
N LEU A 359 44.23 16.31 5.34
CA LEU A 359 43.18 15.56 4.62
C LEU A 359 41.76 16.03 4.94
N ARG A 360 41.59 16.95 5.90
CA ARG A 360 40.29 17.49 6.28
C ARG A 360 39.48 18.10 5.11
N PRO A 361 40.07 18.91 4.21
CA PRO A 361 39.34 19.42 3.04
C PRO A 361 38.90 18.30 2.10
N VAL A 362 39.71 17.25 1.95
CA VAL A 362 39.38 16.08 1.12
C VAL A 362 38.21 15.31 1.74
N ALA A 363 38.23 15.07 3.04
CA ALA A 363 37.12 14.42 3.75
C ALA A 363 35.81 15.22 3.63
N PHE A 364 35.89 16.55 3.76
CA PHE A 364 34.74 17.45 3.59
C PHE A 364 34.19 17.37 2.17
N ALA A 365 35.06 17.52 1.16
CA ALA A 365 34.65 17.46 -0.25
C ALA A 365 34.05 16.10 -0.60
N ALA A 366 34.66 14.99 -0.12
CA ALA A 366 34.13 13.65 -0.36
C ALA A 366 32.76 13.45 0.28
N LEU A 367 32.57 13.88 1.54
CA LEU A 367 31.26 13.81 2.19
C LEU A 367 30.22 14.66 1.45
N ALA A 368 30.57 15.90 1.07
CA ALA A 368 29.67 16.79 0.37
C ALA A 368 29.25 16.21 -0.99
N VAL A 369 30.17 15.64 -1.75
CA VAL A 369 29.88 14.96 -3.04
C VAL A 369 28.99 13.74 -2.81
N LEU A 370 29.28 12.89 -1.81
CA LEU A 370 28.47 11.71 -1.51
C LEU A 370 27.04 12.11 -1.12
N LEU A 371 26.88 13.10 -0.24
CA LEU A 371 25.56 13.57 0.19
C LEU A 371 24.79 14.23 -0.98
N ALA A 372 25.45 15.06 -1.76
CA ALA A 372 24.81 15.70 -2.92
C ALA A 372 24.38 14.66 -3.97
N ALA A 373 25.27 13.74 -4.33
CA ALA A 373 24.97 12.67 -5.29
C ALA A 373 23.84 11.76 -4.77
N SER A 374 23.91 11.33 -3.50
CA SER A 374 22.86 10.52 -2.88
C SER A 374 21.53 11.26 -2.89
N SER A 375 21.49 12.52 -2.47
CA SER A 375 20.25 13.31 -2.41
C SER A 375 19.62 13.51 -3.80
N LEU A 376 20.43 13.81 -4.82
CA LEU A 376 19.95 13.96 -6.20
C LEU A 376 19.39 12.64 -6.75
N LEU A 377 20.11 11.54 -6.53
CA LEU A 377 19.66 10.23 -6.99
C LEU A 377 18.41 9.76 -6.24
N THR A 378 18.32 10.01 -4.92
CA THR A 378 17.12 9.71 -4.14
C THR A 378 15.93 10.52 -4.61
N GLY A 379 16.09 11.83 -4.82
CA GLY A 379 15.03 12.67 -5.36
C GLY A 379 14.56 12.22 -6.75
N ALA A 380 15.49 11.83 -7.63
CA ALA A 380 15.16 11.27 -8.94
C ALA A 380 14.44 9.90 -8.83
N GLN A 381 14.85 9.07 -7.89
CA GLN A 381 14.20 7.77 -7.65
C GLN A 381 12.81 7.94 -7.05
N ASN A 382 12.62 8.84 -6.08
CA ASN A 382 11.30 9.15 -5.52
C ASN A 382 10.29 9.56 -6.60
N ALA A 383 10.74 10.33 -7.61
CA ALA A 383 9.89 10.74 -8.73
C ALA A 383 9.34 9.54 -9.52
N CYS A 384 10.07 8.42 -9.56
CA CYS A 384 9.60 7.20 -10.22
C CYS A 384 8.49 6.47 -9.43
N TRP A 385 8.40 6.71 -8.12
CA TRP A 385 7.36 6.15 -7.25
C TRP A 385 6.09 7.01 -7.21
N LYS A 386 6.13 8.21 -7.80
CA LYS A 386 5.01 9.14 -7.75
C LYS A 386 3.86 8.73 -8.67
N GLU A 387 4.19 8.35 -9.91
CA GLU A 387 3.23 8.04 -10.96
C GLU A 387 3.21 6.54 -11.25
N PRO A 388 2.08 5.85 -11.03
CA PRO A 388 1.98 4.40 -11.23
C PRO A 388 2.42 3.95 -12.64
N GLU A 389 2.01 4.65 -13.68
CA GLU A 389 2.38 4.34 -15.07
C GLU A 389 3.90 4.36 -15.27
N ALA A 390 4.55 5.47 -14.89
CA ALA A 390 6.01 5.62 -15.00
C ALA A 390 6.77 4.56 -14.17
N PHE A 391 6.24 4.19 -13.00
CA PHE A 391 6.79 3.15 -12.14
C PHE A 391 6.79 1.77 -12.83
N TYR A 392 5.65 1.36 -13.41
CA TYR A 392 5.56 0.06 -14.07
C TYR A 392 6.30 0.03 -15.40
N GLU A 393 6.27 1.10 -16.20
CA GLU A 393 7.07 1.21 -17.42
C GLU A 393 8.57 1.10 -17.13
N ARG A 394 9.04 1.76 -16.06
CA ARG A 394 10.43 1.64 -15.61
C ARG A 394 10.75 0.22 -15.16
N THR A 395 9.87 -0.42 -14.38
CA THR A 395 10.06 -1.80 -13.96
C THR A 395 10.19 -2.73 -15.17
N LEU A 396 9.31 -2.60 -16.15
CA LEU A 396 9.36 -3.39 -17.38
C LEU A 396 10.58 -3.09 -18.28
N ARG A 397 11.16 -1.90 -18.20
CA ARG A 397 12.42 -1.59 -18.89
C ARG A 397 13.58 -2.44 -18.39
N TYR A 398 13.62 -2.75 -17.08
CA TYR A 398 14.68 -3.54 -16.44
C TYR A 398 14.31 -5.02 -16.26
N ALA A 399 13.03 -5.31 -16.14
CA ALA A 399 12.45 -6.63 -16.01
C ALA A 399 11.35 -6.87 -17.05
N PRO A 400 11.67 -6.98 -18.36
CA PRO A 400 10.67 -7.04 -19.44
C PRO A 400 9.80 -8.30 -19.43
N GLY A 401 10.19 -9.32 -18.66
CA GLY A 401 9.43 -10.56 -18.43
C GLY A 401 8.56 -10.54 -17.18
N SER A 402 8.47 -9.43 -16.46
CA SER A 402 7.64 -9.34 -15.27
C SER A 402 6.15 -9.41 -15.63
N ILE A 403 5.52 -10.52 -15.30
CA ILE A 403 4.09 -10.72 -15.47
C ILE A 403 3.33 -9.72 -14.60
N ARG A 404 3.71 -9.60 -13.32
CA ARG A 404 3.04 -8.73 -12.36
C ARG A 404 3.06 -7.25 -12.78
N ALA A 405 4.23 -6.75 -13.18
CA ALA A 405 4.35 -5.37 -13.66
C ALA A 405 3.56 -5.16 -14.97
N THR A 406 3.52 -6.17 -15.86
CA THR A 406 2.77 -6.09 -17.12
C THR A 406 1.26 -6.03 -16.85
N VAL A 407 0.74 -6.86 -15.94
CA VAL A 407 -0.69 -6.85 -15.55
C VAL A 407 -1.07 -5.52 -14.92
N ASN A 408 -0.26 -5.03 -13.97
CA ASN A 408 -0.56 -3.77 -13.28
C ASN A 408 -0.53 -2.56 -14.24
N LEU A 409 0.41 -2.53 -15.20
CA LEU A 409 0.42 -1.49 -16.24
C LEU A 409 -0.81 -1.59 -17.15
N ALA A 410 -1.22 -2.81 -17.49
CA ALA A 410 -2.44 -3.03 -18.28
C ALA A 410 -3.69 -2.55 -17.53
N ASN A 411 -3.78 -2.78 -16.20
CA ASN A 411 -4.86 -2.28 -15.37
C ASN A 411 -4.93 -0.73 -15.42
N ILE A 412 -3.78 -0.05 -15.28
CA ILE A 412 -3.70 1.42 -15.37
C ILE A 412 -4.16 1.92 -16.73
N TYR A 413 -3.75 1.26 -17.81
CA TYR A 413 -4.19 1.64 -19.16
C TYR A 413 -5.70 1.46 -19.34
N LYS A 414 -6.26 0.37 -18.80
CA LYS A 414 -7.71 0.16 -18.77
C LYS A 414 -8.44 1.28 -18.02
N GLU A 415 -7.99 1.63 -16.82
CA GLU A 415 -8.57 2.71 -16.00
C GLU A 415 -8.49 4.08 -16.67
N LYS A 416 -7.43 4.33 -17.44
CA LYS A 416 -7.27 5.56 -18.24
C LYS A 416 -8.03 5.54 -19.57
N GLY A 417 -8.83 4.51 -19.84
CA GLY A 417 -9.59 4.37 -21.09
C GLY A 417 -8.74 3.95 -22.31
N ARG A 418 -7.47 3.55 -22.08
CA ARG A 418 -6.53 3.08 -23.14
C ARG A 418 -6.68 1.56 -23.31
N ALA A 419 -7.89 1.13 -23.63
CA ALA A 419 -8.27 -0.29 -23.66
C ALA A 419 -7.43 -1.12 -24.65
N GLU A 420 -7.10 -0.58 -25.82
CA GLU A 420 -6.32 -1.29 -26.85
C GLU A 420 -4.90 -1.62 -26.37
N GLU A 421 -4.24 -0.67 -25.67
CA GLU A 421 -2.91 -0.87 -25.11
C GLU A 421 -2.95 -1.87 -23.93
N ALA A 422 -4.01 -1.85 -23.12
CA ALA A 422 -4.24 -2.84 -22.08
C ALA A 422 -4.37 -4.26 -22.67
N VAL A 423 -5.15 -4.42 -23.74
CA VAL A 423 -5.32 -5.70 -24.46
C VAL A 423 -3.98 -6.25 -24.94
N VAL A 424 -3.09 -5.41 -25.51
CA VAL A 424 -1.75 -5.83 -25.94
C VAL A 424 -0.94 -6.39 -24.77
N LEU A 425 -1.00 -5.73 -23.62
CA LEU A 425 -0.25 -6.17 -22.44
C LEU A 425 -0.83 -7.45 -21.82
N TYR A 426 -2.16 -7.58 -21.70
CA TYR A 426 -2.76 -8.83 -21.22
C TYR A 426 -2.43 -10.01 -22.16
N ASN A 427 -2.51 -9.82 -23.48
CA ASN A 427 -2.10 -10.84 -24.42
C ASN A 427 -0.62 -11.21 -24.31
N LYS A 428 0.27 -10.24 -23.99
CA LYS A 428 1.68 -10.51 -23.70
C LYS A 428 1.83 -11.39 -22.46
N VAL A 429 1.02 -11.19 -21.42
CA VAL A 429 0.98 -12.05 -20.24
C VAL A 429 0.51 -13.46 -20.60
N LEU A 430 -0.61 -13.56 -21.32
CA LEU A 430 -1.21 -14.84 -21.72
C LEU A 430 -0.32 -15.64 -22.69
N ALA A 431 0.52 -14.98 -23.48
CA ALA A 431 1.54 -15.65 -24.30
C ALA A 431 2.63 -16.32 -23.45
N GLN A 432 2.91 -15.82 -22.23
CA GLN A 432 3.88 -16.40 -21.29
C GLN A 432 3.21 -17.41 -20.33
N ARG A 433 2.01 -17.11 -19.88
CA ARG A 433 1.18 -17.90 -18.97
C ARG A 433 -0.26 -17.91 -19.45
N PRO A 434 -0.63 -18.88 -20.28
CA PRO A 434 -2.00 -18.99 -20.83
C PRO A 434 -3.08 -19.18 -19.75
N ASP A 435 -2.70 -19.69 -18.61
CA ASP A 435 -3.52 -20.00 -17.43
C ASP A 435 -3.53 -18.87 -16.38
N HIS A 436 -3.18 -17.63 -16.73
CA HIS A 436 -3.15 -16.52 -15.78
C HIS A 436 -4.56 -15.94 -15.57
N ALA A 437 -5.29 -16.41 -14.55
CA ALA A 437 -6.70 -16.09 -14.31
C ALA A 437 -7.01 -14.59 -14.25
N MET A 438 -6.18 -13.80 -13.55
CA MET A 438 -6.36 -12.34 -13.48
C MET A 438 -6.25 -11.67 -14.85
N ALA A 439 -5.29 -12.09 -15.70
CA ALA A 439 -5.15 -11.50 -17.04
C ALA A 439 -6.33 -11.87 -17.94
N LEU A 440 -6.79 -13.15 -17.88
CA LEU A 440 -7.99 -13.61 -18.57
C LEU A 440 -9.23 -12.80 -18.14
N SER A 441 -9.46 -12.66 -16.84
CA SER A 441 -10.61 -11.93 -16.31
C SER A 441 -10.57 -10.43 -16.64
N ASN A 442 -9.40 -9.79 -16.59
CA ASN A 442 -9.27 -8.37 -16.93
C ASN A 442 -9.42 -8.10 -18.43
N LEU A 443 -8.95 -9.02 -19.28
CA LEU A 443 -9.20 -8.96 -20.73
C LEU A 443 -10.70 -9.17 -21.03
N ALA A 444 -11.34 -10.10 -20.33
CA ALA A 444 -12.79 -10.33 -20.42
C ALA A 444 -13.59 -9.08 -20.03
N ASN A 445 -13.18 -8.36 -18.96
CA ASN A 445 -13.80 -7.09 -18.58
C ASN A 445 -13.77 -6.07 -19.74
N ILE A 446 -12.64 -5.95 -20.46
CA ILE A 446 -12.54 -5.05 -21.62
C ILE A 446 -13.51 -5.47 -22.72
N TYR A 447 -13.61 -6.78 -23.02
CA TYR A 447 -14.51 -7.28 -24.04
C TYR A 447 -15.97 -7.08 -23.66
N ARG A 448 -16.34 -7.27 -22.38
CA ARG A 448 -17.68 -6.94 -21.87
C ARG A 448 -18.01 -5.46 -22.11
N ASP A 449 -17.10 -4.56 -21.74
CA ASP A 449 -17.29 -3.11 -21.87
C ASP A 449 -17.38 -2.67 -23.35
N GLN A 450 -16.85 -3.47 -24.28
CA GLN A 450 -16.99 -3.32 -25.72
C GLN A 450 -18.27 -3.98 -26.31
N GLY A 451 -19.13 -4.57 -25.46
CA GLY A 451 -20.33 -5.28 -25.89
C GLY A 451 -20.07 -6.68 -26.47
N ARG A 452 -18.86 -7.23 -26.32
CA ARG A 452 -18.43 -8.55 -26.80
C ARG A 452 -18.67 -9.61 -25.71
N GLY A 453 -19.92 -9.78 -25.30
CA GLY A 453 -20.29 -10.59 -24.14
C GLY A 453 -19.92 -12.07 -24.26
N GLU A 454 -20.10 -12.71 -25.43
CA GLU A 454 -19.75 -14.13 -25.66
C GLU A 454 -18.23 -14.39 -25.51
N GLU A 455 -17.41 -13.47 -25.99
CA GLU A 455 -15.96 -13.59 -25.89
C GLU A 455 -15.50 -13.34 -24.42
N ALA A 456 -16.16 -12.43 -23.71
CA ALA A 456 -15.92 -12.21 -22.29
C ALA A 456 -16.29 -13.46 -21.46
N GLU A 457 -17.45 -14.07 -21.72
CA GLU A 457 -17.92 -15.31 -21.06
C GLU A 457 -16.90 -16.45 -21.24
N ALA A 458 -16.38 -16.63 -22.46
CA ALA A 458 -15.39 -17.66 -22.75
C ALA A 458 -14.07 -17.44 -21.96
N LEU A 459 -13.59 -16.21 -21.83
CA LEU A 459 -12.39 -15.89 -21.09
C LEU A 459 -12.57 -16.06 -19.58
N TYR A 460 -13.76 -15.72 -19.03
CA TYR A 460 -14.04 -16.00 -17.61
C TYR A 460 -14.09 -17.49 -17.34
N GLY A 461 -14.67 -18.30 -18.27
CA GLY A 461 -14.62 -19.75 -18.17
C GLY A 461 -13.19 -20.29 -18.10
N GLN A 462 -12.30 -19.82 -18.96
CA GLN A 462 -10.88 -20.18 -18.90
C GLN A 462 -10.21 -19.74 -17.60
N ALA A 463 -10.55 -18.56 -17.07
CA ALA A 463 -10.01 -18.09 -15.79
C ALA A 463 -10.44 -18.98 -14.61
N GLN A 464 -11.70 -19.46 -14.63
CA GLN A 464 -12.26 -20.36 -13.61
C GLN A 464 -11.69 -21.78 -13.70
N GLU A 465 -11.38 -22.25 -14.92
CA GLU A 465 -10.69 -23.53 -15.12
C GLU A 465 -9.24 -23.46 -14.62
N ALA A 466 -8.56 -22.31 -14.84
CA ALA A 466 -7.18 -22.09 -14.41
C ALA A 466 -7.06 -21.95 -12.89
N GLU A 467 -7.91 -21.13 -12.28
CA GLU A 467 -7.93 -20.86 -10.83
C GLU A 467 -9.40 -20.92 -10.34
N PRO A 468 -9.90 -22.10 -9.92
CA PRO A 468 -11.29 -22.27 -9.46
C PRO A 468 -11.63 -21.49 -8.19
N ASP A 469 -10.64 -21.05 -7.44
CA ASP A 469 -10.74 -20.23 -6.24
C ASP A 469 -10.59 -18.72 -6.49
N TYR A 470 -10.53 -18.29 -7.77
CA TYR A 470 -10.48 -16.88 -8.12
C TYR A 470 -11.90 -16.27 -8.18
N ALA A 471 -12.42 -15.82 -7.03
CA ALA A 471 -13.79 -15.32 -6.84
C ALA A 471 -14.18 -14.20 -7.82
N LEU A 472 -13.23 -13.32 -8.18
CA LEU A 472 -13.50 -12.18 -9.07
C LEU A 472 -13.93 -12.62 -10.48
N SER A 473 -13.47 -13.77 -10.99
CA SER A 473 -13.89 -14.28 -12.30
C SER A 473 -15.37 -14.64 -12.31
N TYR A 474 -15.86 -15.28 -11.24
CA TYR A 474 -17.28 -15.60 -11.08
C TYR A 474 -18.14 -14.35 -10.92
N ASN A 475 -17.69 -13.40 -10.07
CA ASN A 475 -18.38 -12.14 -9.88
C ASN A 475 -18.53 -11.35 -11.19
N ASN A 476 -17.43 -11.25 -11.96
CA ASN A 476 -17.43 -10.51 -13.21
C ASN A 476 -18.22 -11.21 -14.32
N GLN A 477 -18.25 -12.55 -14.35
CA GLN A 477 -19.12 -13.29 -15.24
C GLN A 477 -20.60 -13.08 -14.87
N GLY A 478 -20.92 -12.98 -13.58
CA GLY A 478 -22.24 -12.59 -13.10
C GLY A 478 -22.69 -11.25 -13.67
N ASN A 479 -21.78 -10.25 -13.72
CA ASN A 479 -22.07 -8.95 -14.33
C ASN A 479 -22.40 -9.09 -15.83
N VAL A 480 -21.71 -9.96 -16.60
CA VAL A 480 -22.02 -10.20 -18.03
C VAL A 480 -23.43 -10.77 -18.19
N TYR A 481 -23.80 -11.72 -17.32
CA TYR A 481 -25.14 -12.29 -17.34
C TYR A 481 -26.22 -11.26 -16.96
N GLU A 482 -25.94 -10.40 -15.98
CA GLU A 482 -26.85 -9.32 -15.61
C GLU A 482 -27.04 -8.33 -16.76
N ASP A 483 -25.95 -7.87 -17.38
CA ASP A 483 -25.98 -6.95 -18.54
C ASP A 483 -26.79 -7.55 -19.72
N SER A 484 -26.84 -8.87 -19.81
CA SER A 484 -27.60 -9.63 -20.84
C SER A 484 -29.01 -9.98 -20.36
N GLY A 485 -29.46 -9.58 -19.19
CA GLY A 485 -30.76 -9.92 -18.61
C GLY A 485 -30.92 -11.37 -18.16
N ARG A 486 -29.83 -12.13 -18.07
CA ARG A 486 -29.76 -13.54 -17.65
C ARG A 486 -29.66 -13.62 -16.11
N HIS A 487 -30.70 -13.18 -15.43
CA HIS A 487 -30.66 -12.94 -13.97
C HIS A 487 -30.40 -14.21 -13.14
N GLU A 488 -30.98 -15.37 -13.53
CA GLU A 488 -30.78 -16.64 -12.81
C GLU A 488 -29.32 -17.11 -12.88
N GLU A 489 -28.69 -16.95 -14.05
CA GLU A 489 -27.28 -17.29 -14.26
C GLU A 489 -26.36 -16.31 -13.51
N ALA A 490 -26.70 -15.02 -13.48
CA ALA A 490 -26.01 -14.03 -12.68
C ALA A 490 -26.04 -14.40 -11.17
N ILE A 491 -27.21 -14.77 -10.63
CA ILE A 491 -27.37 -15.22 -9.26
C ILE A 491 -26.47 -16.44 -8.96
N LEU A 492 -26.41 -17.40 -9.89
CA LEU A 492 -25.57 -18.59 -9.72
C LEU A 492 -24.09 -18.20 -9.60
N MET A 493 -23.62 -17.30 -10.48
CA MET A 493 -22.22 -16.87 -10.48
C MET A 493 -21.86 -16.04 -9.24
N TYR A 494 -22.72 -15.12 -8.82
CA TYR A 494 -22.47 -14.35 -7.59
C TYR A 494 -22.46 -15.24 -6.34
N LYS A 495 -23.36 -16.23 -6.25
CA LYS A 495 -23.33 -17.22 -5.17
C LYS A 495 -22.05 -18.05 -5.18
N LYS A 496 -21.56 -18.42 -6.37
CA LYS A 496 -20.28 -19.12 -6.51
C LYS A 496 -19.11 -18.24 -6.06
N ALA A 497 -19.12 -16.95 -6.44
CA ALA A 497 -18.13 -15.99 -5.96
C ALA A 497 -18.13 -15.86 -4.43
N ILE A 498 -19.30 -15.84 -3.79
CA ILE A 498 -19.47 -15.83 -2.34
C ILE A 498 -18.98 -17.14 -1.69
N GLU A 499 -19.25 -18.29 -2.31
CA GLU A 499 -18.74 -19.58 -1.83
C GLU A 499 -17.21 -19.61 -1.80
N VAL A 500 -16.58 -19.08 -2.86
CA VAL A 500 -15.12 -19.01 -3.01
C VAL A 500 -14.52 -17.97 -2.07
N ASN A 501 -15.08 -16.75 -2.02
CA ASN A 501 -14.62 -15.69 -1.11
C ASN A 501 -15.78 -15.06 -0.34
N PRO A 502 -16.12 -15.59 0.85
CA PRO A 502 -17.22 -15.08 1.68
C PRO A 502 -16.98 -13.68 2.28
N GLN A 503 -15.77 -13.11 2.10
CA GLN A 503 -15.44 -11.76 2.62
C GLN A 503 -15.53 -10.68 1.54
N TYR A 504 -15.81 -11.01 0.29
CA TYR A 504 -15.89 -10.05 -0.80
C TYR A 504 -17.27 -9.39 -0.88
N ALA A 505 -17.43 -8.24 -0.25
CA ALA A 505 -18.69 -7.48 -0.16
C ALA A 505 -19.34 -7.17 -1.54
N GLY A 506 -18.52 -7.01 -2.58
CA GLY A 506 -18.99 -6.71 -3.94
C GLY A 506 -19.93 -7.77 -4.51
N SER A 507 -19.69 -9.07 -4.25
CA SER A 507 -20.58 -10.14 -4.74
C SER A 507 -21.94 -10.13 -4.05
N TYR A 508 -22.00 -9.78 -2.76
CA TYR A 508 -23.26 -9.61 -2.02
C TYR A 508 -24.03 -8.39 -2.53
N TYR A 509 -23.34 -7.28 -2.76
CA TYR A 509 -23.92 -6.08 -3.36
C TYR A 509 -24.53 -6.36 -4.75
N ASN A 510 -23.78 -7.02 -5.64
CA ASN A 510 -24.25 -7.36 -6.98
C ASN A 510 -25.43 -8.33 -6.93
N LEU A 511 -25.39 -9.32 -6.03
CA LEU A 511 -26.52 -10.24 -5.82
C LEU A 511 -27.77 -9.47 -5.34
N GLY A 512 -27.61 -8.50 -4.43
CA GLY A 512 -28.69 -7.59 -4.02
C GLY A 512 -29.27 -6.80 -5.21
N ASN A 513 -28.41 -6.29 -6.09
CA ASN A 513 -28.85 -5.56 -7.29
C ASN A 513 -29.71 -6.44 -8.21
N VAL A 514 -29.30 -7.67 -8.49
CA VAL A 514 -30.09 -8.59 -9.33
C VAL A 514 -31.45 -8.86 -8.70
N TYR A 515 -31.53 -9.17 -7.40
CA TYR A 515 -32.80 -9.37 -6.71
C TYR A 515 -33.67 -8.11 -6.75
N GLN A 516 -33.09 -6.93 -6.57
CA GLN A 516 -33.80 -5.66 -6.68
C GLN A 516 -34.35 -5.42 -8.10
N ASN A 517 -33.57 -5.75 -9.14
CA ASN A 517 -33.98 -5.64 -10.55
C ASN A 517 -35.12 -6.61 -10.90
N MET A 518 -35.13 -7.80 -10.28
CA MET A 518 -36.22 -8.77 -10.37
C MET A 518 -37.45 -8.38 -9.56
N GLY A 519 -37.43 -7.28 -8.77
CA GLY A 519 -38.50 -6.85 -7.87
C GLY A 519 -38.60 -7.65 -6.56
N ARG A 520 -37.63 -8.52 -6.26
CA ARG A 520 -37.54 -9.36 -5.05
C ARG A 520 -36.87 -8.56 -3.92
N LEU A 521 -37.58 -7.55 -3.42
CA LEU A 521 -36.97 -6.50 -2.59
C LEU A 521 -36.51 -7.01 -1.21
N GLU A 522 -37.24 -7.91 -0.57
CA GLU A 522 -36.88 -8.47 0.74
C GLU A 522 -35.58 -9.30 0.66
N GLU A 523 -35.39 -10.03 -0.44
CA GLU A 523 -34.16 -10.76 -0.68
C GLU A 523 -33.00 -9.81 -0.99
N ALA A 524 -33.26 -8.75 -1.77
CA ALA A 524 -32.26 -7.71 -2.03
C ALA A 524 -31.76 -7.07 -0.72
N LEU A 525 -32.67 -6.74 0.20
CA LEU A 525 -32.30 -6.21 1.51
C LEU A 525 -31.36 -7.15 2.29
N THR A 526 -31.67 -8.45 2.29
CA THR A 526 -30.83 -9.45 2.99
C THR A 526 -29.39 -9.42 2.49
N TRP A 527 -29.20 -9.35 1.16
CA TRP A 527 -27.86 -9.36 0.58
C TRP A 527 -27.14 -8.01 0.73
N TYR A 528 -27.86 -6.88 0.67
CA TYR A 528 -27.27 -5.58 0.96
C TYR A 528 -26.84 -5.46 2.43
N GLU A 529 -27.62 -5.99 3.37
CA GLU A 529 -27.27 -6.01 4.81
C GLU A 529 -25.98 -6.80 5.05
N GLU A 530 -25.79 -7.93 4.38
CA GLU A 530 -24.53 -8.67 4.43
C GLU A 530 -23.37 -7.88 3.78
N ALA A 531 -23.61 -7.21 2.67
CA ALA A 531 -22.58 -6.38 2.02
C ALA A 531 -22.10 -5.24 2.94
N VAL A 532 -23.01 -4.51 3.62
CA VAL A 532 -22.61 -3.45 4.56
C VAL A 532 -22.01 -3.98 5.85
N ARG A 533 -22.34 -5.21 6.26
CA ARG A 533 -21.70 -5.88 7.38
C ARG A 533 -20.23 -6.17 7.08
N LEU A 534 -19.92 -6.55 5.84
CA LEU A 534 -18.57 -6.87 5.38
C LEU A 534 -17.76 -5.61 5.08
N ASP A 535 -18.35 -4.63 4.40
CA ASP A 535 -17.75 -3.33 4.11
C ASP A 535 -18.68 -2.18 4.55
N PRO A 536 -18.53 -1.70 5.80
CA PRO A 536 -19.35 -0.61 6.34
C PRO A 536 -19.12 0.77 5.68
N ASP A 537 -18.08 0.92 4.89
CA ASP A 537 -17.76 2.16 4.20
C ASP A 537 -18.17 2.14 2.70
N PHE A 538 -18.96 1.15 2.29
CA PHE A 538 -19.43 1.00 0.90
C PHE A 538 -20.71 1.83 0.67
N ALA A 539 -20.56 3.14 0.39
CA ALA A 539 -21.66 4.11 0.26
C ALA A 539 -22.75 3.69 -0.76
N GLN A 540 -22.37 3.09 -1.89
CA GLN A 540 -23.30 2.64 -2.93
C GLN A 540 -24.30 1.60 -2.40
N THR A 541 -23.85 0.71 -1.51
CA THR A 541 -24.74 -0.30 -0.91
C THR A 541 -25.80 0.36 -0.03
N TYR A 542 -25.44 1.36 0.77
CA TYR A 542 -26.42 2.09 1.58
C TYR A 542 -27.42 2.86 0.71
N ASN A 543 -26.98 3.45 -0.39
CA ASN A 543 -27.88 4.11 -1.33
C ASN A 543 -28.89 3.11 -1.95
N ASN A 544 -28.45 1.91 -2.36
CA ASN A 544 -29.32 0.88 -2.91
C ASN A 544 -30.24 0.24 -1.85
N LEU A 545 -29.74 0.08 -0.63
CA LEU A 545 -30.54 -0.29 0.54
C LEU A 545 -31.68 0.72 0.78
N GLY A 546 -31.36 2.01 0.71
CA GLY A 546 -32.34 3.10 0.75
C GLY A 546 -33.36 3.02 -0.39
N ASN A 547 -32.92 2.69 -1.61
CA ASN A 547 -33.82 2.49 -2.75
C ASN A 547 -34.78 1.31 -2.56
N ALA A 548 -34.28 0.19 -2.01
CA ALA A 548 -35.12 -0.98 -1.69
C ALA A 548 -36.14 -0.66 -0.60
N TYR A 549 -35.74 -0.03 0.51
CA TYR A 549 -36.67 0.44 1.55
C TYR A 549 -37.71 1.44 1.02
N LYS A 550 -37.31 2.39 0.18
CA LYS A 550 -38.23 3.34 -0.45
C LYS A 550 -39.27 2.65 -1.33
N LYS A 551 -38.88 1.59 -2.06
CA LYS A 551 -39.82 0.79 -2.88
C LYS A 551 -40.80 -0.03 -2.02
N LEU A 552 -40.38 -0.48 -0.83
CA LEU A 552 -41.20 -1.15 0.19
C LEU A 552 -42.03 -0.17 1.05
N ASP A 553 -42.00 1.11 0.74
CA ASP A 553 -42.69 2.20 1.45
C ASP A 553 -42.19 2.44 2.90
N ASP A 554 -41.02 1.85 3.28
CA ASP A 554 -40.35 2.15 4.56
C ASP A 554 -39.44 3.38 4.40
N VAL A 555 -40.11 4.56 4.27
CA VAL A 555 -39.40 5.82 3.99
C VAL A 555 -38.47 6.21 5.14
N ALA A 556 -38.74 5.79 6.38
CA ALA A 556 -37.89 6.12 7.52
C ALA A 556 -36.54 5.41 7.43
N LYS A 557 -36.54 4.11 7.10
CA LYS A 557 -35.29 3.39 6.87
C LYS A 557 -34.56 3.84 5.60
N ALA A 558 -35.31 4.22 4.57
CA ALA A 558 -34.72 4.78 3.36
C ALA A 558 -33.93 6.08 3.65
N LEU A 559 -34.49 7.00 4.44
CA LEU A 559 -33.80 8.22 4.86
C LEU A 559 -32.50 7.91 5.61
N ALA A 560 -32.57 7.03 6.62
CA ALA A 560 -31.39 6.65 7.41
C ALA A 560 -30.29 6.03 6.54
N ALA A 561 -30.66 5.24 5.54
CA ALA A 561 -29.71 4.61 4.62
C ALA A 561 -29.06 5.66 3.70
N TYR A 562 -29.82 6.60 3.12
CA TYR A 562 -29.25 7.67 2.29
C TYR A 562 -28.36 8.62 3.11
N GLU A 563 -28.76 8.96 4.34
CA GLU A 563 -27.94 9.78 5.25
C GLU A 563 -26.62 9.08 5.56
N LYS A 564 -26.65 7.75 5.75
CA LYS A 564 -25.44 6.97 5.96
C LYS A 564 -24.54 6.94 4.71
N ALA A 565 -25.12 6.80 3.52
CA ALA A 565 -24.38 6.90 2.26
C ALA A 565 -23.65 8.26 2.13
N ILE A 566 -24.33 9.36 2.48
CA ILE A 566 -23.79 10.73 2.46
C ILE A 566 -22.72 10.94 3.56
N GLU A 567 -22.89 10.33 4.73
CA GLU A 567 -21.87 10.36 5.80
C GLU A 567 -20.56 9.73 5.33
N ILE A 568 -20.64 8.62 4.58
CA ILE A 568 -19.50 7.89 4.03
C ILE A 568 -18.89 8.66 2.86
N ASP A 569 -19.72 9.07 1.90
CA ASP A 569 -19.30 9.86 0.73
C ASP A 569 -20.09 11.18 0.65
N PRO A 570 -19.55 12.29 1.19
CA PRO A 570 -20.20 13.60 1.12
C PRO A 570 -20.32 14.19 -0.29
N ALA A 571 -19.74 13.55 -1.32
CA ALA A 571 -19.86 13.96 -2.71
C ALA A 571 -20.82 13.07 -3.52
N PHE A 572 -21.52 12.13 -2.89
CA PHE A 572 -22.40 11.17 -3.56
C PHE A 572 -23.71 11.83 -4.04
N VAL A 573 -23.72 12.30 -5.27
CA VAL A 573 -24.82 13.08 -5.91
C VAL A 573 -26.14 12.33 -5.88
N GLU A 574 -26.15 11.05 -6.25
CA GLU A 574 -27.35 10.21 -6.31
C GLU A 574 -27.99 10.01 -4.94
N ALA A 575 -27.19 9.92 -3.88
CA ALA A 575 -27.70 9.78 -2.52
C ALA A 575 -28.45 11.07 -2.08
N TYR A 576 -27.91 12.25 -2.37
CA TYR A 576 -28.62 13.51 -2.12
C TYR A 576 -29.92 13.63 -2.92
N ASN A 577 -29.90 13.23 -4.19
CA ASN A 577 -31.10 13.23 -5.03
C ASN A 577 -32.17 12.26 -4.47
N ASN A 578 -31.77 11.05 -4.08
CA ASN A 578 -32.66 10.05 -3.51
C ASN A 578 -33.19 10.46 -2.14
N LEU A 579 -32.38 11.08 -1.29
CA LEU A 579 -32.77 11.69 -0.03
C LEU A 579 -33.83 12.76 -0.24
N GLY A 580 -33.63 13.65 -1.23
CA GLY A 580 -34.61 14.68 -1.61
C GLY A 580 -35.97 14.10 -2.02
N THR A 581 -35.97 13.02 -2.84
CA THR A 581 -37.21 12.34 -3.24
C THR A 581 -37.88 11.60 -2.06
N ALA A 582 -37.11 11.10 -1.09
CA ALA A 582 -37.66 10.48 0.11
C ALA A 582 -38.32 11.54 1.03
N TYR A 583 -37.70 12.72 1.20
CA TYR A 583 -38.32 13.84 1.93
C TYR A 583 -39.62 14.35 1.27
N LEU A 584 -39.63 14.40 -0.07
CA LEU A 584 -40.87 14.75 -0.80
C LEU A 584 -42.01 13.80 -0.47
N ARG A 585 -41.78 12.49 -0.44
CA ARG A 585 -42.81 11.50 -0.06
C ARG A 585 -43.40 11.74 1.35
N LEU A 586 -42.64 12.34 2.25
CA LEU A 586 -43.08 12.71 3.59
C LEU A 586 -43.69 14.13 3.66
N GLY A 587 -43.81 14.84 2.53
CA GLY A 587 -44.27 16.23 2.49
C GLY A 587 -43.29 17.25 3.11
N ARG A 588 -42.03 16.83 3.34
CA ARG A 588 -40.95 17.66 3.92
C ARG A 588 -40.27 18.47 2.82
N HIS A 589 -41.01 19.42 2.22
CA HIS A 589 -40.54 20.14 1.03
C HIS A 589 -39.24 20.92 1.24
N ALA A 590 -39.06 21.55 2.41
CA ALA A 590 -37.85 22.33 2.67
C ALA A 590 -36.58 21.46 2.65
N GLU A 591 -36.63 20.31 3.28
CA GLU A 591 -35.51 19.35 3.31
C GLU A 591 -35.30 18.70 1.93
N ALA A 592 -36.39 18.42 1.20
CA ALA A 592 -36.32 17.93 -0.17
C ALA A 592 -35.57 18.92 -1.08
N VAL A 593 -35.95 20.20 -1.03
CA VAL A 593 -35.30 21.28 -1.80
C VAL A 593 -33.82 21.42 -1.41
N ALA A 594 -33.49 21.37 -0.11
CA ALA A 594 -32.12 21.48 0.36
C ALA A 594 -31.25 20.34 -0.16
N SER A 595 -31.75 19.09 -0.08
CA SER A 595 -31.03 17.91 -0.55
C SER A 595 -30.81 17.93 -2.07
N LEU A 596 -31.85 18.25 -2.86
CA LEU A 596 -31.76 18.32 -4.31
C LEU A 596 -30.85 19.46 -4.78
N LYS A 597 -30.86 20.63 -4.11
CA LYS A 597 -29.89 21.70 -4.39
C LYS A 597 -28.45 21.25 -4.10
N LYS A 598 -28.23 20.50 -3.03
CA LYS A 598 -26.91 19.96 -2.74
C LYS A 598 -26.42 19.00 -3.84
N ALA A 599 -27.32 18.16 -4.40
CA ALA A 599 -26.99 17.34 -5.56
C ALA A 599 -26.58 18.19 -6.78
N ILE A 600 -27.30 19.31 -7.04
CA ILE A 600 -26.98 20.25 -8.12
C ILE A 600 -25.68 21.01 -7.86
N ASP A 601 -25.39 21.40 -6.61
CA ASP A 601 -24.14 22.07 -6.25
C ASP A 601 -22.92 21.15 -6.51
N LEU A 602 -23.09 19.84 -6.31
CA LEU A 602 -22.05 18.83 -6.56
C LEU A 602 -21.92 18.48 -8.05
N ALA A 603 -23.04 18.40 -8.76
CA ALA A 603 -23.10 18.11 -10.19
C ALA A 603 -24.10 19.04 -10.89
N PRO A 604 -23.66 20.21 -11.39
CA PRO A 604 -24.55 21.21 -11.99
C PRO A 604 -25.24 20.77 -13.30
N ASP A 605 -24.78 19.69 -13.91
CA ASP A 605 -25.34 19.07 -15.12
C ASP A 605 -26.24 17.85 -14.83
N TYR A 606 -26.48 17.51 -13.56
CA TYR A 606 -27.28 16.35 -13.18
C TYR A 606 -28.79 16.63 -13.37
N ALA A 607 -29.27 16.48 -14.60
CA ALA A 607 -30.63 16.80 -15.03
C ALA A 607 -31.73 16.19 -14.16
N VAL A 608 -31.53 14.99 -13.61
CA VAL A 608 -32.50 14.28 -12.76
C VAL A 608 -32.83 15.07 -11.48
N ALA A 609 -31.85 15.73 -10.87
CA ALA A 609 -32.11 16.55 -9.68
C ALA A 609 -32.97 17.79 -10.00
N TYR A 610 -32.82 18.39 -11.17
CA TYR A 610 -33.69 19.50 -11.62
C TYR A 610 -35.11 19.02 -11.89
N VAL A 611 -35.28 17.81 -12.49
CA VAL A 611 -36.63 17.23 -12.65
C VAL A 611 -37.30 17.06 -11.29
N ASN A 612 -36.60 16.47 -10.32
CA ASN A 612 -37.12 16.25 -8.97
C ASN A 612 -37.38 17.57 -8.24
N LEU A 613 -36.52 18.57 -8.42
CA LEU A 613 -36.71 19.91 -7.83
C LEU A 613 -37.91 20.63 -8.43
N ALA A 614 -38.18 20.46 -9.72
CA ALA A 614 -39.38 20.96 -10.37
C ALA A 614 -40.64 20.33 -9.76
N VAL A 615 -40.65 19.01 -9.53
CA VAL A 615 -41.77 18.30 -8.90
C VAL A 615 -41.99 18.78 -7.46
N VAL A 616 -40.92 18.89 -6.66
CA VAL A 616 -41.00 19.40 -5.27
C VAL A 616 -41.54 20.83 -5.24
N SER A 617 -41.07 21.69 -6.14
CA SER A 617 -41.52 23.08 -6.23
C SER A 617 -43.01 23.18 -6.62
N TYR A 618 -43.46 22.33 -7.54
CA TYR A 618 -44.88 22.25 -7.92
C TYR A 618 -45.76 21.82 -6.74
N ASP A 619 -45.35 20.75 -6.01
CA ASP A 619 -46.08 20.26 -4.84
C ASP A 619 -46.10 21.29 -3.71
N ALA A 620 -45.03 22.07 -3.56
CA ALA A 620 -44.98 23.24 -2.67
C ALA A 620 -45.75 24.46 -3.18
N LYS A 621 -46.41 24.38 -4.35
CA LYS A 621 -47.17 25.47 -5.04
C LYS A 621 -46.31 26.65 -5.48
N ASP A 622 -45.00 26.50 -5.58
CA ASP A 622 -44.09 27.47 -6.21
C ASP A 622 -43.97 27.16 -7.71
N PHE A 623 -44.98 27.55 -8.46
CA PHE A 623 -45.08 27.22 -9.88
C PHE A 623 -44.03 27.94 -10.72
N ASP A 624 -43.62 29.16 -10.33
CA ASP A 624 -42.54 29.88 -11.03
C ASP A 624 -41.19 29.12 -10.90
N ALA A 625 -40.87 28.59 -9.72
CA ALA A 625 -39.69 27.77 -9.53
C ALA A 625 -39.81 26.43 -10.26
N ALA A 626 -40.96 25.77 -10.20
CA ALA A 626 -41.22 24.50 -10.89
C ALA A 626 -40.98 24.62 -12.40
N ILE A 627 -41.46 25.70 -13.04
CA ILE A 627 -41.23 25.96 -14.46
C ILE A 627 -39.75 26.16 -14.75
N ARG A 628 -39.05 27.01 -13.98
CA ARG A 628 -37.61 27.26 -14.19
C ARG A 628 -36.81 26.00 -14.11
N TYR A 629 -37.04 25.14 -13.10
CA TYR A 629 -36.30 23.89 -12.95
C TYR A 629 -36.67 22.86 -14.01
N ALA A 630 -37.91 22.77 -14.46
CA ALA A 630 -38.33 21.92 -15.56
C ALA A 630 -37.66 22.32 -16.90
N ASP A 631 -37.58 23.61 -17.18
CA ASP A 631 -36.94 24.15 -18.38
C ASP A 631 -35.42 23.90 -18.32
N GLU A 632 -34.80 24.08 -17.16
CA GLU A 632 -33.36 23.78 -16.97
C GLU A 632 -33.06 22.27 -17.11
N ALA A 633 -33.92 21.41 -16.56
CA ALA A 633 -33.80 19.97 -16.76
C ALA A 633 -33.81 19.60 -18.26
N GLN A 634 -34.76 20.19 -19.03
CA GLN A 634 -34.83 19.95 -20.49
C GLN A 634 -33.59 20.49 -21.21
N ARG A 635 -33.07 21.66 -20.81
CA ARG A 635 -31.84 22.23 -21.36
C ARG A 635 -30.62 21.30 -21.18
N LEU A 636 -30.57 20.59 -20.05
CA LEU A 636 -29.53 19.62 -19.71
C LEU A 636 -29.78 18.21 -20.30
N GLY A 637 -30.80 18.04 -21.16
CA GLY A 637 -31.16 16.78 -21.76
C GLY A 637 -32.01 15.86 -20.87
N GLY A 638 -32.48 16.34 -19.74
CA GLY A 638 -33.46 15.63 -18.90
C GLY A 638 -34.82 15.55 -19.56
N ALA A 639 -35.60 14.53 -19.23
CA ALA A 639 -36.94 14.29 -19.76
C ALA A 639 -37.98 14.31 -18.63
N PRO A 640 -38.47 15.48 -18.18
CA PRO A 640 -39.62 15.55 -17.28
C PRO A 640 -40.83 14.83 -17.94
N HIS A 641 -41.61 14.13 -17.12
CA HIS A 641 -42.75 13.37 -17.64
C HIS A 641 -43.72 14.29 -18.39
N PRO A 642 -44.20 13.93 -19.62
CA PRO A 642 -45.09 14.82 -20.43
C PRO A 642 -46.29 15.32 -19.66
N GLY A 643 -46.97 14.47 -18.89
CA GLY A 643 -48.11 14.86 -18.06
C GLY A 643 -47.76 15.88 -16.97
N PHE A 644 -46.50 15.90 -16.46
CA PHE A 644 -46.05 16.91 -15.54
C PHE A 644 -45.85 18.28 -16.23
N LEU A 645 -45.35 18.26 -17.46
CA LEU A 645 -45.21 19.47 -18.28
C LEU A 645 -46.60 20.07 -18.60
N GLU A 646 -47.60 19.22 -18.91
CA GLU A 646 -48.98 19.65 -19.09
C GLU A 646 -49.57 20.30 -17.83
N LEU A 647 -49.24 19.81 -16.64
CA LEU A 647 -49.65 20.44 -15.37
C LEU A 647 -49.01 21.80 -15.16
N LEU A 648 -47.84 22.07 -15.73
CA LEU A 648 -47.16 23.38 -15.63
C LEU A 648 -47.72 24.42 -16.63
N GLU A 649 -48.30 24.00 -17.77
CA GLU A 649 -48.78 24.91 -18.83
C GLU A 649 -49.73 26.00 -18.33
N PRO A 650 -50.74 25.73 -17.48
CA PRO A 650 -51.63 26.79 -16.95
C PRO A 650 -50.90 27.86 -16.14
N HIS A 651 -49.70 27.53 -15.60
CA HIS A 651 -48.92 28.43 -14.75
C HIS A 651 -47.82 29.16 -15.53
N ARG A 652 -47.56 28.80 -16.79
CA ARG A 652 -46.64 29.54 -17.66
C ARG A 652 -47.24 30.91 -18.00
N LYS A 653 -46.54 31.99 -17.67
CA LYS A 653 -46.96 33.34 -18.08
C LYS A 653 -46.96 33.39 -19.60
N LYS A 654 -48.13 33.69 -20.21
CA LYS A 654 -48.21 33.97 -21.64
C LYS A 654 -47.27 35.16 -21.93
N GLU A 655 -46.29 34.99 -22.78
CA GLU A 655 -45.50 36.11 -23.28
C GLU A 655 -46.48 37.16 -23.81
N PRO A 656 -46.35 38.48 -23.48
CA PRO A 656 -47.15 39.49 -24.09
C PRO A 656 -46.94 39.42 -25.60
N GLN A 657 -48.02 39.18 -26.35
CA GLN A 657 -47.99 39.18 -27.82
C GLN A 657 -47.28 40.48 -28.25
N ARG A 658 -46.12 40.34 -28.91
CA ARG A 658 -45.48 41.47 -29.59
C ARG A 658 -46.52 42.02 -30.57
N ILE A 659 -47.13 43.17 -30.24
CA ILE A 659 -47.91 43.92 -31.17
C ILE A 659 -46.98 44.32 -32.30
N VAL A 660 -47.10 43.62 -33.42
CA VAL A 660 -46.46 44.04 -34.67
C VAL A 660 -47.24 45.27 -35.12
N ILE A 661 -46.69 46.46 -34.81
CA ILE A 661 -47.21 47.72 -35.38
C ILE A 661 -46.80 47.70 -36.85
N PRO A 662 -47.73 47.70 -37.81
CA PRO A 662 -47.35 47.76 -39.23
C PRO A 662 -46.71 49.13 -39.48
N ALA A 663 -45.51 49.13 -40.04
CA ALA A 663 -44.89 50.35 -40.50
C ALA A 663 -45.73 51.00 -41.57
N ARG A 664 -46.11 52.30 -41.33
CA ARG A 664 -46.68 53.22 -42.32
C ARG A 664 -45.57 53.80 -43.20
#